data_1758dfef992a1e00ea2a85a356892251
#
_entry.id   1758dfef992a1e00ea2a85a356892251
#
_cell.length_a   1.000
_cell.length_b   1.000
_cell.length_c   1.000
_cell.angle_alpha   90.00
_cell.angle_beta   90.00
_cell.angle_gamma   90.00
#
_symmetry.space_group_name_H-M   'P 1'
#
loop_
_entity.id
_entity.type
_entity.pdbx_description
1 polymer ?
#
loop_
_entity_poly.entity_id
_entity_poly.type
_entity_poly.pdbx_seq_one_letter_code
_entity_poly.pdbx_strand_id
1 'polypeptide(L)'
;ASDVYKRQPLKALIVDQVENLRDLGYEKVSYASSDLSPEEKNEAYRQVREGETDLFYLSPELLLAYDIKHFIGDRRIGLIVVDEAHTVTTWGKEFRVDYWFLGRHLDNLKKNLGYAFPVFALTATAVWNPRGGNDMVFETIRSLRIDPCRLFVGIVKRENIGFDIRLLTIEEDENYDKAKQRVIIGRTDDFLDEHKTIMYYPFAGSIDTRIKMWVRSTNWRLVSSYYGKKDKAQKAAIVEAFKEGDKRMIIATKAFGMGIDISDIDRVYHVAPSSTFVDYIQEIGRAARDKSIKGIAATDFHERDFYFMKRLHSAGAITQNQLGMILKKLWEIYLMKGKSKEMQVSLSDFEFAVKLPRKQNKLEYESDLGQVIKTALLWIEEDLSSRFGGQPIEINSRTLFTDGYVQEKTGDTAFRETYKKFMTPVVGAEGIYKVSFEALWESCFSEMGYREFKRDLYNGNLFEGVRAAAVGKHEVLLKEDAGDICTKLASLLKRLKDLLTVSLYGNKGKFEEDDLRSIFAEYDMDVPSAKRFLSSLLESRVEEGRSVSYISSTKKKDEDKLVFTVTRGFDLLLSRYQKLCSQRITGVKGDLLLFYTTPFSDLNMLLNLLSMLNVVDFTVEGGVPSVEVTVNMPEVLEKEVTSEAYKNFVLENNEKIFLEQIELFQLFFGNTSLDDEQRWEFIEDYFTGMNVEEMKKKYSPLG
;
A
#
# COMPACT_ATOMS: atom_id res chain seq x y z
N ALA A 1 11.26 5.36 -1.47
CA ALA A 1 10.64 4.17 -2.07
C ALA A 1 9.10 4.17 -1.96
N SER A 2 8.53 4.91 -1.01
CA SER A 2 7.06 4.97 -0.83
C SER A 2 6.29 5.75 -1.90
N ASP A 3 6.96 6.32 -2.87
CA ASP A 3 6.37 7.25 -3.83
C ASP A 3 5.85 6.61 -5.12
N VAL A 4 6.07 5.33 -5.31
CA VAL A 4 5.60 4.58 -6.49
C VAL A 4 4.07 4.38 -6.48
N TYR A 5 3.42 4.57 -5.35
CA TYR A 5 2.04 4.09 -5.09
C TYR A 5 0.96 5.17 -4.94
N LYS A 6 1.16 6.40 -5.41
CA LYS A 6 0.10 7.41 -5.41
C LYS A 6 -0.85 7.26 -6.60
N ARG A 7 -1.86 6.52 -6.45
CA ARG A 7 -3.33 6.50 -6.60
C ARG A 7 -4.00 7.51 -7.57
N GLN A 8 -3.31 8.11 -8.52
CA GLN A 8 -3.94 9.11 -9.38
C GLN A 8 -4.43 8.62 -10.75
N PRO A 9 -3.93 7.51 -11.33
CA PRO A 9 -4.33 7.14 -12.69
C PRO A 9 -5.83 6.84 -12.86
N LEU A 10 -6.46 6.13 -11.91
CA LEU A 10 -7.89 5.78 -12.03
C LEU A 10 -8.84 6.97 -11.92
N LYS A 11 -8.47 8.04 -11.22
CA LYS A 11 -9.29 9.25 -11.16
C LYS A 11 -9.29 10.01 -12.48
N ALA A 12 -8.14 10.11 -13.13
CA ALA A 12 -8.04 10.70 -14.45
C ALA A 12 -8.86 9.89 -15.47
N LEU A 13 -8.82 8.54 -15.38
CA LEU A 13 -9.63 7.66 -16.22
C LEU A 13 -11.13 7.91 -16.04
N ILE A 14 -11.61 8.06 -14.81
CA ILE A 14 -13.02 8.37 -14.53
C ILE A 14 -13.44 9.68 -15.20
N VAL A 15 -12.65 10.73 -15.04
CA VAL A 15 -12.95 12.03 -15.65
C VAL A 15 -12.97 11.91 -17.18
N ASP A 16 -11.94 11.31 -17.75
CA ASP A 16 -11.82 11.10 -19.21
C ASP A 16 -12.99 10.28 -19.77
N GLN A 17 -13.38 9.19 -19.11
CA GLN A 17 -14.54 8.38 -19.53
C GLN A 17 -15.86 9.16 -19.46
N VAL A 18 -16.06 9.97 -18.42
CA VAL A 18 -17.26 10.80 -18.28
C VAL A 18 -17.28 11.89 -19.35
N GLU A 19 -16.18 12.56 -19.62
CA GLU A 19 -16.07 13.58 -20.67
C GLU A 19 -16.33 12.98 -22.04
N ASN A 20 -15.70 11.85 -22.36
CA ASN A 20 -15.92 11.14 -23.62
C ASN A 20 -17.38 10.73 -23.84
N LEU A 21 -18.08 10.29 -22.79
CA LEU A 21 -19.51 9.96 -22.89
C LEU A 21 -20.36 11.19 -23.13
N ARG A 22 -20.06 12.33 -22.50
CA ARG A 22 -20.73 13.60 -22.73
C ARG A 22 -20.53 14.10 -24.15
N ASP A 23 -19.30 13.97 -24.67
CA ASP A 23 -18.98 14.33 -26.06
C ASP A 23 -19.74 13.45 -27.08
N LEU A 24 -20.06 12.21 -26.69
CA LEU A 24 -20.93 11.31 -27.47
C LEU A 24 -22.44 11.58 -27.27
N GLY A 25 -22.83 12.60 -26.48
CA GLY A 25 -24.21 12.99 -26.25
C GLY A 25 -24.91 12.29 -25.06
N TYR A 26 -24.17 11.54 -24.22
CA TYR A 26 -24.72 10.95 -22.99
C TYR A 26 -24.63 11.93 -21.84
N GLU A 27 -25.70 12.70 -21.61
CA GLU A 27 -25.72 13.72 -20.56
C GLU A 27 -25.96 13.14 -19.15
N LYS A 28 -26.67 11.99 -19.04
CA LYS A 28 -27.01 11.37 -17.75
C LYS A 28 -25.86 10.55 -17.14
N VAL A 29 -24.67 11.14 -17.11
CA VAL A 29 -23.46 10.56 -16.56
C VAL A 29 -22.80 11.51 -15.59
N SER A 30 -22.45 11.00 -14.41
CA SER A 30 -21.69 11.75 -13.41
C SER A 30 -20.69 10.85 -12.65
N TYR A 31 -19.90 11.45 -11.80
CA TYR A 31 -18.92 10.73 -11.01
C TYR A 31 -18.71 11.36 -9.63
N ALA A 32 -18.19 10.59 -8.70
CA ALA A 32 -17.61 11.10 -7.46
C ALA A 32 -16.18 10.59 -7.26
N SER A 33 -15.30 11.52 -6.95
CA SER A 33 -13.92 11.25 -6.62
C SER A 33 -13.45 12.09 -5.42
N SER A 34 -12.31 11.73 -4.83
CA SER A 34 -11.75 12.52 -3.73
C SER A 34 -11.26 13.92 -4.15
N ASP A 35 -11.26 14.21 -5.46
CA ASP A 35 -10.78 15.49 -6.01
C ASP A 35 -11.90 16.53 -6.14
N LEU A 36 -13.16 16.10 -6.06
CA LEU A 36 -14.30 16.98 -6.03
C LEU A 36 -14.44 17.63 -4.65
N SER A 37 -14.91 18.88 -4.64
CA SER A 37 -15.29 19.56 -3.41
C SER A 37 -16.49 18.83 -2.73
N PRO A 38 -16.74 19.06 -1.45
CA PRO A 38 -17.93 18.52 -0.80
C PRO A 38 -19.23 18.88 -1.51
N GLU A 39 -19.36 20.13 -1.97
CA GLU A 39 -20.53 20.65 -2.70
C GLU A 39 -20.72 19.90 -4.02
N GLU A 40 -19.64 19.74 -4.81
CA GLU A 40 -19.68 19.00 -6.08
C GLU A 40 -20.06 17.53 -5.88
N LYS A 41 -19.58 16.90 -4.80
CA LYS A 41 -19.96 15.51 -4.45
C LYS A 41 -21.43 15.42 -4.08
N ASN A 42 -21.89 16.32 -3.22
CA ASN A 42 -23.29 16.35 -2.78
C ASN A 42 -24.24 16.57 -3.96
N GLU A 43 -23.85 17.42 -4.90
CA GLU A 43 -24.59 17.64 -6.13
C GLU A 43 -24.62 16.38 -7.01
N ALA A 44 -23.49 15.71 -7.20
CA ALA A 44 -23.45 14.44 -7.93
C ALA A 44 -24.33 13.36 -7.29
N TYR A 45 -24.33 13.26 -5.96
CA TYR A 45 -25.19 12.32 -5.23
C TYR A 45 -26.67 12.69 -5.36
N ARG A 46 -27.02 14.00 -5.30
CA ARG A 46 -28.38 14.49 -5.54
C ARG A 46 -28.87 14.05 -6.93
N GLN A 47 -28.08 14.32 -7.97
CA GLN A 47 -28.40 13.96 -9.35
C GLN A 47 -28.66 12.45 -9.52
N VAL A 48 -27.90 11.61 -8.84
CA VAL A 48 -28.15 10.16 -8.84
C VAL A 48 -29.48 9.85 -8.16
N ARG A 49 -29.73 10.38 -6.96
CA ARG A 49 -30.97 10.12 -6.21
C ARG A 49 -32.22 10.59 -6.93
N GLU A 50 -32.15 11.73 -7.62
CA GLU A 50 -33.28 12.33 -8.34
C GLU A 50 -33.48 11.76 -9.75
N GLY A 51 -32.58 10.88 -10.23
CA GLY A 51 -32.69 10.24 -11.55
C GLY A 51 -32.19 11.09 -12.71
N GLU A 52 -31.47 12.15 -12.43
CA GLU A 52 -30.77 12.96 -13.44
C GLU A 52 -29.52 12.25 -13.97
N THR A 53 -28.97 11.34 -13.18
CA THR A 53 -27.83 10.49 -13.53
C THR A 53 -28.26 9.02 -13.56
N ASP A 54 -27.96 8.32 -14.64
CA ASP A 54 -28.20 6.89 -14.80
C ASP A 54 -26.89 6.07 -14.74
N LEU A 55 -25.77 6.65 -15.18
CA LEU A 55 -24.45 6.05 -15.12
C LEU A 55 -23.56 6.85 -14.14
N PHE A 56 -23.17 6.22 -13.03
CA PHE A 56 -22.43 6.87 -11.97
C PHE A 56 -21.09 6.17 -11.71
N TYR A 57 -20.00 6.92 -11.88
CA TYR A 57 -18.64 6.43 -11.66
C TYR A 57 -18.20 6.66 -10.23
N LEU A 58 -17.72 5.61 -9.59
CA LEU A 58 -17.19 5.62 -8.22
C LEU A 58 -15.84 4.91 -8.15
N SER A 59 -14.95 5.37 -7.28
CA SER A 59 -13.82 4.55 -6.89
C SER A 59 -14.24 3.48 -5.87
N PRO A 60 -13.59 2.31 -5.86
CA PRO A 60 -13.88 1.26 -4.85
C PRO A 60 -13.78 1.77 -3.42
N GLU A 61 -12.82 2.64 -3.13
CA GLU A 61 -12.64 3.23 -1.80
C GLU A 61 -13.88 4.04 -1.37
N LEU A 62 -14.51 4.79 -2.29
CA LEU A 62 -15.74 5.52 -2.01
C LEU A 62 -16.93 4.58 -1.82
N LEU A 63 -17.04 3.56 -2.67
CA LEU A 63 -18.12 2.56 -2.55
C LEU A 63 -18.06 1.81 -1.21
N LEU A 64 -16.85 1.48 -0.74
CA LEU A 64 -16.64 0.79 0.53
C LEU A 64 -16.79 1.72 1.75
N ALA A 65 -16.65 3.04 1.55
CA ALA A 65 -16.64 4.02 2.64
C ALA A 65 -18.04 4.44 3.11
N TYR A 66 -19.05 4.31 2.26
CA TYR A 66 -20.40 4.81 2.53
C TYR A 66 -21.44 3.70 2.32
N ASP A 67 -22.59 3.81 3.02
CA ASP A 67 -23.75 3.01 2.67
C ASP A 67 -24.19 3.34 1.24
N ILE A 68 -24.59 2.33 0.48
CA ILE A 68 -24.99 2.51 -0.92
C ILE A 68 -26.18 3.49 -1.07
N LYS A 69 -27.07 3.51 -0.08
CA LYS A 69 -28.22 4.44 -0.05
C LYS A 69 -27.80 5.91 0.01
N HIS A 70 -26.60 6.18 0.51
CA HIS A 70 -26.03 7.53 0.47
C HIS A 70 -25.92 8.05 -0.97
N PHE A 71 -25.60 7.18 -1.92
CA PHE A 71 -25.47 7.53 -3.34
C PHE A 71 -26.79 7.44 -4.08
N ILE A 72 -27.53 6.33 -3.93
CA ILE A 72 -28.69 6.01 -4.79
C ILE A 72 -30.05 6.32 -4.15
N GLY A 73 -30.12 6.62 -2.84
CA GLY A 73 -31.39 6.76 -2.14
C GLY A 73 -32.26 5.50 -2.22
N ASP A 74 -33.48 5.65 -2.69
CA ASP A 74 -34.44 4.55 -2.89
C ASP A 74 -34.38 3.91 -4.28
N ARG A 75 -33.47 4.35 -5.14
CA ARG A 75 -33.31 3.78 -6.49
C ARG A 75 -32.69 2.38 -6.43
N ARG A 76 -32.89 1.62 -7.49
CA ARG A 76 -32.33 0.25 -7.60
C ARG A 76 -31.10 0.24 -8.50
N ILE A 77 -30.13 -0.58 -8.11
CA ILE A 77 -28.95 -0.88 -8.94
C ILE A 77 -29.40 -1.80 -10.07
N GLY A 78 -29.18 -1.38 -11.32
CA GLY A 78 -29.45 -2.20 -12.50
C GLY A 78 -28.25 -3.08 -12.87
N LEU A 79 -27.04 -2.54 -12.74
CA LEU A 79 -25.78 -3.22 -13.08
C LEU A 79 -24.63 -2.58 -12.30
N ILE A 80 -23.68 -3.38 -11.88
CA ILE A 80 -22.35 -2.90 -11.44
C ILE A 80 -21.30 -3.34 -12.45
N VAL A 81 -20.50 -2.38 -12.92
CA VAL A 81 -19.35 -2.64 -13.79
C VAL A 81 -18.07 -2.44 -13.00
N VAL A 82 -17.21 -3.44 -12.99
CA VAL A 82 -15.87 -3.38 -12.41
C VAL A 82 -14.86 -3.31 -13.53
N ASP A 83 -14.36 -2.11 -13.79
CA ASP A 83 -13.31 -1.90 -14.79
C ASP A 83 -11.93 -2.19 -14.19
N GLU A 84 -10.98 -2.56 -15.06
CA GLU A 84 -9.62 -3.01 -14.66
C GLU A 84 -9.70 -4.12 -13.59
N ALA A 85 -10.60 -5.08 -13.77
CA ALA A 85 -10.92 -6.10 -12.77
C ALA A 85 -9.70 -6.94 -12.34
N HIS A 86 -8.65 -7.03 -13.17
CA HIS A 86 -7.38 -7.68 -12.79
C HIS A 86 -6.72 -7.04 -11.56
N THR A 87 -7.02 -5.78 -11.25
CA THR A 87 -6.49 -5.08 -10.06
C THR A 87 -6.97 -5.67 -8.74
N VAL A 88 -8.02 -6.49 -8.76
CA VAL A 88 -8.47 -7.27 -7.61
C VAL A 88 -7.40 -8.29 -7.20
N THR A 89 -6.64 -8.83 -8.15
CA THR A 89 -5.59 -9.82 -7.89
C THR A 89 -4.23 -9.18 -7.63
N THR A 90 -3.68 -8.51 -8.64
CA THR A 90 -2.30 -7.99 -8.61
C THR A 90 -2.19 -6.71 -7.78
N TRP A 91 -3.03 -5.74 -8.06
CA TRP A 91 -3.03 -4.45 -7.36
C TRP A 91 -3.77 -4.49 -6.02
N GLY A 92 -4.81 -5.31 -5.92
CA GLY A 92 -5.55 -5.49 -4.69
C GLY A 92 -4.65 -5.99 -3.56
N LYS A 93 -3.82 -6.98 -3.84
CA LYS A 93 -2.89 -7.56 -2.86
C LYS A 93 -1.71 -6.64 -2.51
N GLU A 94 -1.20 -5.89 -3.49
CA GLU A 94 0.02 -5.10 -3.29
C GLU A 94 -0.23 -3.61 -3.01
N PHE A 95 -1.29 -3.00 -3.61
CA PHE A 95 -1.45 -1.54 -3.61
C PHE A 95 -2.84 -1.00 -3.33
N ARG A 96 -3.89 -1.81 -3.52
CA ARG A 96 -5.28 -1.39 -3.38
C ARG A 96 -6.10 -2.45 -2.68
N VAL A 97 -5.85 -2.60 -1.42
CA VAL A 97 -6.56 -3.52 -0.52
C VAL A 97 -8.08 -3.36 -0.61
N ASP A 98 -8.55 -2.14 -0.89
CA ASP A 98 -9.98 -1.87 -1.02
C ASP A 98 -10.64 -2.63 -2.18
N TYR A 99 -9.91 -2.90 -3.27
CA TYR A 99 -10.40 -3.77 -4.35
C TYR A 99 -10.61 -5.22 -3.90
N TRP A 100 -9.79 -5.69 -2.97
CA TRP A 100 -9.93 -7.04 -2.41
C TRP A 100 -11.23 -7.22 -1.65
N PHE A 101 -11.67 -6.17 -0.94
CA PHE A 101 -12.93 -6.21 -0.19
C PHE A 101 -14.18 -6.06 -1.09
N LEU A 102 -14.01 -5.68 -2.35
CA LEU A 102 -15.13 -5.34 -3.23
C LEU A 102 -16.12 -6.50 -3.40
N GLY A 103 -15.64 -7.72 -3.65
CA GLY A 103 -16.52 -8.88 -3.85
C GLY A 103 -17.39 -9.17 -2.64
N ARG A 104 -16.81 -9.16 -1.43
CA ARG A 104 -17.54 -9.34 -0.17
C ARG A 104 -18.55 -8.20 0.06
N HIS A 105 -18.15 -6.98 -0.23
CA HIS A 105 -19.03 -5.82 -0.14
C HIS A 105 -20.24 -5.95 -1.08
N LEU A 106 -20.03 -6.39 -2.32
CA LEU A 106 -21.11 -6.60 -3.28
C LEU A 106 -22.09 -7.69 -2.83
N ASP A 107 -21.61 -8.78 -2.21
CA ASP A 107 -22.47 -9.78 -1.61
C ASP A 107 -23.31 -9.24 -0.45
N ASN A 108 -22.68 -8.46 0.43
CA ASN A 108 -23.36 -7.82 1.54
C ASN A 108 -24.40 -6.81 1.03
N LEU A 109 -24.09 -6.05 -0.02
CA LEU A 109 -25.06 -5.15 -0.66
C LEU A 109 -26.30 -5.90 -1.17
N LYS A 110 -26.10 -7.03 -1.89
CA LYS A 110 -27.24 -7.85 -2.36
C LYS A 110 -28.12 -8.33 -1.21
N LYS A 111 -27.49 -8.76 -0.10
CA LYS A 111 -28.21 -9.20 1.11
C LYS A 111 -28.98 -8.05 1.76
N ASN A 112 -28.32 -6.91 1.96
CA ASN A 112 -28.90 -5.76 2.65
C ASN A 112 -30.02 -5.09 1.84
N LEU A 113 -29.89 -5.05 0.51
CA LEU A 113 -30.90 -4.50 -0.39
C LEU A 113 -32.07 -5.47 -0.63
N GLY A 114 -31.89 -6.77 -0.34
CA GLY A 114 -32.92 -7.79 -0.55
C GLY A 114 -33.20 -8.13 -2.01
N TYR A 115 -32.32 -7.75 -2.94
CA TYR A 115 -32.40 -8.11 -4.35
C TYR A 115 -31.01 -8.30 -4.98
N ALA A 116 -30.94 -9.12 -6.02
CA ALA A 116 -29.74 -9.33 -6.81
C ALA A 116 -29.64 -8.34 -7.96
N PHE A 117 -28.43 -7.98 -8.31
CA PHE A 117 -28.07 -7.22 -9.49
C PHE A 117 -26.88 -7.90 -10.20
N PRO A 118 -26.78 -7.82 -11.53
CA PRO A 118 -25.66 -8.36 -12.27
C PRO A 118 -24.37 -7.57 -12.00
N VAL A 119 -23.25 -8.26 -12.11
CA VAL A 119 -21.91 -7.67 -12.03
C VAL A 119 -21.18 -8.02 -13.33
N PHE A 120 -20.58 -7.02 -13.97
CA PHE A 120 -19.81 -7.15 -15.20
C PHE A 120 -18.38 -6.72 -14.94
N ALA A 121 -17.44 -7.66 -15.03
CA ALA A 121 -16.03 -7.39 -14.81
C ALA A 121 -15.29 -7.32 -16.14
N LEU A 122 -14.50 -6.25 -16.32
CA LEU A 122 -13.73 -5.96 -17.53
C LEU A 122 -12.26 -5.89 -17.21
N THR A 123 -11.43 -6.43 -18.07
CA THR A 123 -9.99 -6.24 -18.05
C THR A 123 -9.39 -6.48 -19.43
N ALA A 124 -8.41 -5.68 -19.81
CA ALA A 124 -7.65 -5.87 -21.04
C ALA A 124 -6.49 -6.86 -20.89
N THR A 125 -6.08 -7.14 -19.65
CA THR A 125 -4.86 -7.89 -19.33
C THR A 125 -5.07 -8.79 -18.12
N ALA A 126 -5.49 -10.00 -18.35
CA ALA A 126 -5.57 -11.04 -17.32
C ALA A 126 -5.08 -12.37 -17.88
N VAL A 127 -4.21 -13.05 -17.16
CA VAL A 127 -3.74 -14.39 -17.52
C VAL A 127 -4.86 -15.37 -17.25
N TRP A 128 -5.22 -16.14 -18.27
CA TRP A 128 -6.22 -17.20 -18.20
C TRP A 128 -5.55 -18.57 -18.28
N ASN A 129 -5.52 -19.29 -17.17
CA ASN A 129 -4.89 -20.60 -17.10
C ASN A 129 -5.87 -21.69 -16.61
N PRO A 130 -6.71 -22.23 -17.46
CA PRO A 130 -7.70 -23.26 -17.08
C PRO A 130 -7.07 -24.59 -16.66
N ARG A 131 -5.76 -24.76 -16.85
CA ARG A 131 -5.02 -26.00 -16.47
C ARG A 131 -4.44 -25.95 -15.08
N GLY A 132 -4.62 -24.84 -14.34
CA GLY A 132 -4.07 -24.62 -13.01
C GLY A 132 -2.74 -23.85 -13.02
N GLY A 133 -2.38 -23.29 -11.87
CA GLY A 133 -1.24 -22.39 -11.71
C GLY A 133 -1.69 -20.95 -11.52
N ASN A 134 -0.93 -20.00 -12.02
CA ASN A 134 -1.24 -18.57 -11.90
C ASN A 134 -2.37 -18.18 -12.87
N ASP A 135 -3.62 -18.15 -12.38
CA ASP A 135 -4.82 -17.81 -13.15
C ASP A 135 -5.48 -16.55 -12.59
N MET A 136 -5.16 -15.41 -13.19
CA MET A 136 -5.71 -14.11 -12.79
C MET A 136 -7.22 -14.03 -13.05
N VAL A 137 -7.73 -14.69 -14.06
CA VAL A 137 -9.16 -14.72 -14.39
C VAL A 137 -9.92 -15.47 -13.29
N PHE A 138 -9.44 -16.64 -12.90
CA PHE A 138 -10.04 -17.43 -11.82
C PHE A 138 -9.97 -16.69 -10.48
N GLU A 139 -8.81 -16.09 -10.15
CA GLU A 139 -8.68 -15.27 -8.95
C GLU A 139 -9.65 -14.07 -8.96
N THR A 140 -9.82 -13.41 -10.10
CA THR A 140 -10.76 -12.28 -10.24
C THR A 140 -12.20 -12.74 -10.01
N ILE A 141 -12.63 -13.84 -10.63
CA ILE A 141 -13.98 -14.42 -10.46
C ILE A 141 -14.23 -14.73 -8.98
N ARG A 142 -13.27 -15.42 -8.34
CA ARG A 142 -13.34 -15.79 -6.91
C ARG A 142 -13.37 -14.57 -6.00
N SER A 143 -12.47 -13.62 -6.22
CA SER A 143 -12.35 -12.42 -5.38
C SER A 143 -13.57 -11.51 -5.50
N LEU A 144 -14.15 -11.36 -6.70
CA LEU A 144 -15.38 -10.60 -6.93
C LEU A 144 -16.65 -11.38 -6.59
N ARG A 145 -16.55 -12.69 -6.28
CA ARG A 145 -17.68 -13.57 -5.96
C ARG A 145 -18.78 -13.56 -7.04
N ILE A 146 -18.35 -13.64 -8.32
CA ILE A 146 -19.23 -13.60 -9.48
C ILE A 146 -19.44 -14.98 -10.12
N ASP A 147 -19.13 -16.06 -9.41
CA ASP A 147 -19.39 -17.43 -9.87
C ASP A 147 -20.84 -17.87 -9.51
N PRO A 148 -21.61 -18.45 -10.47
CA PRO A 148 -21.24 -18.74 -11.85
C PRO A 148 -21.28 -17.49 -12.74
N CYS A 149 -20.33 -17.40 -13.70
CA CYS A 149 -20.26 -16.29 -14.64
C CYS A 149 -20.13 -16.78 -16.09
N ARG A 150 -20.38 -15.88 -17.05
CA ARG A 150 -20.03 -16.09 -18.45
C ARG A 150 -18.70 -15.41 -18.72
N LEU A 151 -17.77 -16.14 -19.32
CA LEU A 151 -16.44 -15.64 -19.65
C LEU A 151 -16.36 -15.33 -21.16
N PHE A 152 -15.86 -14.13 -21.48
CA PHE A 152 -15.55 -13.70 -22.84
C PHE A 152 -14.07 -13.38 -22.92
N VAL A 153 -13.32 -14.13 -23.73
CA VAL A 153 -11.87 -13.97 -23.90
C VAL A 153 -11.60 -13.42 -25.28
N GLY A 154 -10.88 -12.31 -25.36
CA GLY A 154 -10.43 -11.68 -26.60
C GLY A 154 -8.97 -12.02 -26.93
N ILE A 155 -8.49 -11.49 -28.06
CA ILE A 155 -7.13 -11.61 -28.55
C ILE A 155 -6.30 -10.43 -27.99
N VAL A 156 -5.07 -10.69 -27.50
CA VAL A 156 -4.18 -9.68 -26.93
C VAL A 156 -3.31 -9.02 -28.00
N LYS A 157 -3.03 -9.72 -29.08
CA LYS A 157 -2.16 -9.28 -30.18
C LYS A 157 -2.57 -7.93 -30.77
N ARG A 158 -1.60 -7.07 -30.95
CA ARG A 158 -1.72 -5.77 -31.63
C ARG A 158 -0.84 -5.76 -32.86
N GLU A 159 -1.45 -6.01 -34.05
CA GLU A 159 -0.75 -6.13 -35.35
C GLU A 159 0.02 -4.87 -35.76
N ASN A 160 -0.34 -3.72 -35.22
CA ASN A 160 0.29 -2.44 -35.51
C ASN A 160 1.42 -2.05 -34.53
N ILE A 161 1.85 -2.94 -33.63
CA ILE A 161 2.97 -2.72 -32.71
C ILE A 161 4.07 -3.74 -33.01
N GLY A 162 5.25 -3.26 -33.38
CA GLY A 162 6.48 -4.04 -33.53
C GLY A 162 7.42 -3.87 -32.34
N PHE A 163 8.55 -4.59 -32.37
CA PHE A 163 9.52 -4.60 -31.29
C PHE A 163 10.92 -4.24 -31.79
N ASP A 164 11.61 -3.34 -31.07
CA ASP A 164 13.04 -3.04 -31.22
C ASP A 164 13.77 -3.37 -29.91
N ILE A 165 14.08 -4.65 -29.75
CA ILE A 165 14.75 -5.18 -28.56
C ILE A 165 16.20 -5.48 -28.90
N ARG A 166 17.13 -4.83 -28.17
CA ARG A 166 18.58 -5.01 -28.34
C ARG A 166 19.22 -5.41 -27.02
N LEU A 167 20.30 -6.17 -27.10
CA LEU A 167 21.13 -6.43 -25.92
C LEU A 167 22.11 -5.28 -25.74
N LEU A 168 22.22 -4.81 -24.51
CA LEU A 168 23.18 -3.76 -24.14
C LEU A 168 24.60 -4.36 -24.13
N THR A 169 25.48 -3.84 -24.97
CA THR A 169 26.90 -4.17 -24.99
C THR A 169 27.67 -3.20 -24.07
N ILE A 170 28.48 -3.75 -23.18
CA ILE A 170 29.40 -2.99 -22.30
C ILE A 170 30.79 -3.06 -22.94
N GLU A 171 31.37 -1.92 -23.26
CA GLU A 171 32.71 -1.80 -23.83
C GLU A 171 33.80 -2.04 -22.77
N GLU A 172 35.07 -2.37 -23.18
CA GLU A 172 36.14 -2.79 -22.26
C GLU A 172 36.43 -1.78 -21.15
N ASP A 173 36.33 -0.46 -21.43
CA ASP A 173 36.62 0.61 -20.46
C ASP A 173 35.34 1.20 -19.82
N GLU A 174 34.21 0.54 -19.97
CA GLU A 174 32.90 1.03 -19.57
C GLU A 174 32.27 0.16 -18.48
N ASN A 175 31.60 0.77 -17.51
CA ASN A 175 30.75 0.04 -16.59
C ASN A 175 29.30 0.07 -17.08
N TYR A 176 28.44 -0.80 -16.49
CA TYR A 176 27.03 -0.89 -16.84
C TYR A 176 26.30 0.47 -16.83
N ASP A 177 26.54 1.33 -15.84
CA ASP A 177 25.83 2.61 -15.72
C ASP A 177 26.19 3.55 -16.88
N LYS A 178 27.46 3.59 -17.29
CA LYS A 178 27.93 4.39 -18.43
C LYS A 178 27.39 3.82 -19.75
N ALA A 179 27.45 2.50 -19.95
CA ALA A 179 26.90 1.84 -21.13
C ALA A 179 25.41 2.13 -21.27
N LYS A 180 24.66 1.96 -20.19
CA LYS A 180 23.22 2.24 -20.15
C LYS A 180 22.93 3.71 -20.47
N GLN A 181 23.70 4.64 -19.88
CA GLN A 181 23.56 6.06 -20.15
C GLN A 181 23.86 6.41 -21.61
N ARG A 182 24.93 5.86 -22.18
CA ARG A 182 25.32 6.09 -23.59
C ARG A 182 24.18 5.69 -24.54
N VAL A 183 23.61 4.49 -24.33
CA VAL A 183 22.53 3.99 -25.19
C VAL A 183 21.27 4.81 -25.02
N ILE A 184 20.87 5.18 -23.79
CA ILE A 184 19.69 6.01 -23.56
C ILE A 184 19.84 7.38 -24.22
N ILE A 185 21.02 8.00 -24.20
CA ILE A 185 21.27 9.29 -24.88
C ILE A 185 21.05 9.11 -26.39
N GLY A 186 21.64 8.08 -27.01
CA GLY A 186 21.42 7.81 -28.43
C GLY A 186 19.95 7.62 -28.78
N ARG A 187 19.24 6.77 -28.03
CA ARG A 187 17.79 6.57 -28.21
C ARG A 187 16.98 7.86 -28.02
N THR A 188 17.34 8.69 -27.07
CA THR A 188 16.65 9.96 -26.82
C THR A 188 16.83 10.93 -27.99
N ASP A 189 18.03 11.02 -28.54
CA ASP A 189 18.29 11.84 -29.72
C ASP A 189 17.47 11.34 -30.92
N ASP A 190 17.54 10.05 -31.24
CA ASP A 190 16.79 9.42 -32.34
C ASP A 190 15.27 9.63 -32.22
N PHE A 191 14.71 9.45 -31.01
CA PHE A 191 13.27 9.55 -30.79
C PHE A 191 12.75 10.99 -30.79
N LEU A 192 13.55 11.96 -30.41
CA LEU A 192 13.12 13.37 -30.41
C LEU A 192 13.03 13.99 -31.79
N ASP A 193 13.68 13.40 -32.79
CA ASP A 193 13.69 13.99 -34.13
C ASP A 193 12.33 13.84 -34.84
N GLU A 194 11.69 12.67 -34.78
CA GLU A 194 10.47 12.38 -35.55
C GLU A 194 9.34 11.72 -34.78
N HIS A 195 9.56 11.32 -33.50
CA HIS A 195 8.66 10.45 -32.79
C HIS A 195 8.00 11.07 -31.55
N LYS A 196 6.77 10.64 -31.27
CA LYS A 196 6.05 10.94 -30.02
C LYS A 196 6.23 9.77 -29.05
N THR A 197 7.07 9.96 -28.03
CA THR A 197 7.64 8.86 -27.24
C THR A 197 7.24 8.91 -25.78
N ILE A 198 6.91 7.74 -25.20
CA ILE A 198 6.92 7.52 -23.76
C ILE A 198 8.15 6.70 -23.39
N MET A 199 8.97 7.22 -22.46
CA MET A 199 10.09 6.50 -21.88
C MET A 199 9.79 6.11 -20.45
N TYR A 200 9.63 4.83 -20.17
CA TYR A 200 9.37 4.32 -18.83
C TYR A 200 10.65 4.16 -18.03
N TYR A 201 10.66 4.78 -16.84
CA TYR A 201 11.75 4.68 -15.87
C TYR A 201 11.23 4.27 -14.49
N PRO A 202 11.87 3.31 -13.80
CA PRO A 202 11.32 2.70 -12.59
C PRO A 202 11.17 3.64 -11.37
N PHE A 203 12.03 4.67 -11.23
CA PHE A 203 12.10 5.47 -9.99
C PHE A 203 11.75 6.94 -10.18
N ALA A 204 10.69 7.40 -9.48
CA ALA A 204 10.25 8.79 -9.49
C ALA A 204 11.31 9.78 -8.97
N GLY A 205 12.01 9.44 -7.90
CA GLY A 205 12.88 10.37 -7.16
C GLY A 205 14.12 10.87 -7.92
N SER A 206 14.44 10.31 -9.08
CA SER A 206 15.60 10.69 -9.88
C SER A 206 15.28 11.10 -11.32
N ILE A 207 14.00 11.09 -11.73
CA ILE A 207 13.63 11.38 -13.13
C ILE A 207 14.11 12.75 -13.59
N ASP A 208 13.85 13.81 -12.83
CA ASP A 208 14.22 15.17 -13.22
C ASP A 208 15.75 15.37 -13.34
N THR A 209 16.51 14.66 -12.51
CA THR A 209 17.98 14.62 -12.63
C THR A 209 18.40 13.82 -13.87
N ARG A 210 17.71 12.72 -14.18
CA ARG A 210 18.01 11.88 -15.34
C ARG A 210 17.73 12.59 -16.67
N ILE A 211 16.71 13.44 -16.76
CA ILE A 211 16.48 14.27 -17.95
C ILE A 211 17.72 15.10 -18.28
N LYS A 212 18.33 15.73 -17.28
CA LYS A 212 19.54 16.53 -17.48
C LYS A 212 20.76 15.72 -17.94
N MET A 213 20.76 14.43 -17.66
CA MET A 213 21.85 13.51 -18.03
C MET A 213 21.62 12.85 -19.38
N TRP A 214 20.38 12.57 -19.74
CA TRP A 214 20.02 11.78 -20.92
C TRP A 214 19.61 12.61 -22.13
N VAL A 215 19.16 13.85 -21.90
CA VAL A 215 18.66 14.75 -22.93
C VAL A 215 19.63 15.91 -23.13
N ARG A 216 20.01 16.20 -24.37
CA ARG A 216 20.82 17.39 -24.68
C ARG A 216 20.10 18.67 -24.28
N SER A 217 20.82 19.65 -23.78
CA SER A 217 20.23 20.90 -23.28
C SER A 217 19.37 21.64 -24.31
N THR A 218 19.70 21.52 -25.60
CA THR A 218 18.93 22.06 -26.73
C THR A 218 17.53 21.47 -26.83
N ASN A 219 17.34 20.24 -26.34
CA ASN A 219 16.11 19.45 -26.48
C ASN A 219 15.26 19.41 -25.20
N TRP A 220 15.72 20.02 -24.08
CA TRP A 220 14.97 20.00 -22.81
C TRP A 220 13.54 20.55 -22.95
N ARG A 221 13.31 21.51 -23.84
CA ARG A 221 11.97 22.04 -24.10
C ARG A 221 11.00 21.01 -24.65
N LEU A 222 11.48 19.97 -25.33
CA LEU A 222 10.68 18.92 -25.96
C LEU A 222 10.37 17.74 -25.01
N VAL A 223 10.98 17.73 -23.83
CA VAL A 223 10.88 16.61 -22.87
C VAL A 223 10.22 17.08 -21.56
N SER A 224 9.38 16.25 -21.00
CA SER A 224 8.83 16.45 -19.66
C SER A 224 8.93 15.16 -18.83
N SER A 225 8.95 15.32 -17.50
CA SER A 225 8.85 14.21 -16.58
C SER A 225 7.42 14.06 -16.06
N TYR A 226 6.95 12.80 -15.87
CA TYR A 226 5.65 12.53 -15.28
C TYR A 226 5.75 11.42 -14.23
N TYR A 227 5.41 11.76 -12.97
CA TYR A 227 5.43 10.80 -11.85
C TYR A 227 4.42 11.18 -10.76
N GLY A 228 4.16 10.26 -9.85
CA GLY A 228 3.08 10.35 -8.88
C GLY A 228 3.06 11.62 -8.01
N LYS A 229 4.22 12.16 -7.63
CA LYS A 229 4.35 13.33 -6.73
C LYS A 229 4.05 14.68 -7.35
N LYS A 230 4.03 14.82 -8.67
CA LYS A 230 3.66 16.08 -9.31
C LYS A 230 2.22 16.46 -8.96
N ASP A 231 1.96 17.75 -8.76
CA ASP A 231 0.60 18.22 -8.49
C ASP A 231 -0.33 18.05 -9.69
N LYS A 232 -1.64 18.21 -9.45
CA LYS A 232 -2.68 17.95 -10.46
C LYS A 232 -2.57 18.89 -11.65
N ALA A 233 -2.31 20.18 -11.39
CA ALA A 233 -2.21 21.20 -12.44
C ALA A 233 -0.99 20.95 -13.33
N GLN A 234 0.16 20.63 -12.74
CA GLN A 234 1.37 20.25 -13.48
C GLN A 234 1.15 19.02 -14.36
N LYS A 235 0.46 18.00 -13.84
CA LYS A 235 0.16 16.79 -14.61
C LYS A 235 -0.75 17.06 -15.80
N ALA A 236 -1.80 17.84 -15.60
CA ALA A 236 -2.72 18.24 -16.67
C ALA A 236 -1.97 19.03 -17.77
N ALA A 237 -1.18 20.02 -17.37
CA ALA A 237 -0.39 20.83 -18.32
C ALA A 237 0.62 19.99 -19.12
N ILE A 238 1.25 18.98 -18.50
CA ILE A 238 2.18 18.08 -19.19
C ILE A 238 1.46 17.22 -20.23
N VAL A 239 0.29 16.68 -19.85
CA VAL A 239 -0.52 15.83 -20.77
C VAL A 239 -0.99 16.67 -21.96
N GLU A 240 -1.49 17.88 -21.73
CA GLU A 240 -1.95 18.78 -22.78
C GLU A 240 -0.82 19.17 -23.74
N ALA A 241 0.32 19.63 -23.18
CA ALA A 241 1.49 19.95 -24.01
C ALA A 241 2.03 18.76 -24.82
N PHE A 242 1.82 17.53 -24.32
CA PHE A 242 2.17 16.33 -25.06
C PHE A 242 1.13 15.96 -26.11
N LYS A 243 -0.17 16.17 -25.84
CA LYS A 243 -1.24 16.03 -26.83
C LYS A 243 -1.05 17.00 -28.01
N GLU A 244 -0.78 18.26 -27.73
CA GLU A 244 -0.55 19.33 -28.72
C GLU A 244 0.77 19.21 -29.49
N GLY A 245 1.70 18.37 -29.03
CA GLY A 245 3.00 18.18 -29.68
C GLY A 245 4.11 19.16 -29.24
N ASP A 246 3.83 20.06 -28.30
CA ASP A 246 4.84 20.94 -27.66
C ASP A 246 5.89 20.11 -26.92
N LYS A 247 5.49 18.96 -26.41
CA LYS A 247 6.35 17.92 -25.87
C LYS A 247 6.32 16.72 -26.78
N ARG A 248 7.48 16.21 -27.14
CA ARG A 248 7.62 15.00 -27.97
C ARG A 248 7.97 13.76 -27.16
N MET A 249 8.53 13.95 -25.96
CA MET A 249 8.89 12.84 -25.09
C MET A 249 8.44 13.10 -23.64
N ILE A 250 7.85 12.07 -23.06
CA ILE A 250 7.59 12.01 -21.61
C ILE A 250 8.44 10.92 -20.99
N ILE A 251 9.31 11.28 -20.04
CA ILE A 251 10.00 10.31 -19.18
C ILE A 251 9.13 10.10 -17.94
N ALA A 252 8.62 8.90 -17.78
CA ALA A 252 7.57 8.61 -16.81
C ALA A 252 7.85 7.37 -15.96
N THR A 253 7.27 7.35 -14.77
CA THR A 253 7.03 6.09 -14.07
C THR A 253 5.72 5.45 -14.58
N LYS A 254 5.41 4.22 -14.11
CA LYS A 254 4.10 3.57 -14.30
C LYS A 254 2.89 4.51 -14.03
N ALA A 255 3.09 5.63 -13.33
CA ALA A 255 2.04 6.64 -13.10
C ALA A 255 1.52 7.31 -14.38
N PHE A 256 2.29 7.33 -15.48
CA PHE A 256 1.84 7.74 -16.80
C PHE A 256 1.29 6.50 -17.52
N GLY A 257 0.18 6.06 -17.09
CA GLY A 257 -0.30 4.79 -17.55
C GLY A 257 -1.81 4.79 -17.71
N MET A 258 -2.52 4.60 -16.63
CA MET A 258 -3.97 4.45 -16.69
C MET A 258 -4.68 5.80 -16.83
N GLY A 259 -5.70 5.85 -17.67
CA GLY A 259 -6.54 7.02 -17.81
C GLY A 259 -5.97 8.17 -18.65
N ILE A 260 -4.94 7.93 -19.44
CA ILE A 260 -4.44 8.92 -20.41
C ILE A 260 -4.67 8.35 -21.81
N ASP A 261 -5.55 8.99 -22.56
CA ASP A 261 -5.82 8.64 -23.94
C ASP A 261 -5.11 9.61 -24.89
N ILE A 262 -4.07 9.10 -25.55
CA ILE A 262 -3.29 9.79 -26.58
C ILE A 262 -3.08 8.78 -27.70
N SER A 263 -3.69 9.04 -28.84
CA SER A 263 -3.79 8.09 -29.93
C SER A 263 -2.54 8.01 -30.80
N ASP A 264 -1.75 9.08 -30.85
CA ASP A 264 -0.64 9.31 -31.78
C ASP A 264 0.75 9.02 -31.20
N ILE A 265 0.85 8.30 -30.10
CA ILE A 265 2.14 7.83 -29.56
C ILE A 265 2.64 6.70 -30.48
N ASP A 266 3.83 6.83 -31.00
CA ASP A 266 4.41 5.83 -31.91
C ASP A 266 5.62 5.09 -31.30
N ARG A 267 6.15 5.54 -30.16
CA ARG A 267 7.27 4.87 -29.47
C ARG A 267 7.00 4.71 -27.99
N VAL A 268 7.25 3.50 -27.49
CA VAL A 268 7.34 3.22 -26.04
C VAL A 268 8.69 2.59 -25.77
N TYR A 269 9.51 3.25 -24.96
CA TYR A 269 10.84 2.79 -24.59
C TYR A 269 10.92 2.43 -23.12
N HIS A 270 11.38 1.23 -22.81
CA HIS A 270 11.61 0.79 -21.44
C HIS A 270 13.10 0.84 -21.09
N VAL A 271 13.46 1.69 -20.11
CA VAL A 271 14.82 1.75 -19.60
C VAL A 271 15.21 0.48 -18.84
N ALA A 272 14.23 -0.18 -18.24
CA ALA A 272 14.35 -1.46 -17.54
C ALA A 272 13.01 -2.20 -17.62
N PRO A 273 12.97 -3.53 -17.42
CA PRO A 273 11.74 -4.30 -17.38
C PRO A 273 10.70 -3.72 -16.42
N SER A 274 9.44 -3.81 -16.76
CA SER A 274 8.31 -3.42 -15.91
C SER A 274 8.21 -4.36 -14.69
N SER A 275 7.34 -4.03 -13.73
CA SER A 275 7.21 -4.86 -12.51
C SER A 275 6.70 -6.26 -12.81
N THR A 276 5.77 -6.38 -13.77
CA THR A 276 5.22 -7.64 -14.26
C THR A 276 5.13 -7.64 -15.78
N PHE A 277 5.01 -8.82 -16.37
CA PHE A 277 4.83 -8.95 -17.83
C PHE A 277 3.49 -8.36 -18.28
N VAL A 278 2.45 -8.46 -17.45
CA VAL A 278 1.16 -7.80 -17.64
C VAL A 278 1.33 -6.28 -17.73
N ASP A 279 2.08 -5.67 -16.80
CA ASP A 279 2.37 -4.24 -16.84
C ASP A 279 3.07 -3.82 -18.12
N TYR A 280 4.06 -4.61 -18.54
CA TYR A 280 4.78 -4.35 -19.79
C TYR A 280 3.85 -4.29 -20.99
N ILE A 281 2.92 -5.25 -21.10
CA ILE A 281 1.95 -5.30 -22.21
C ILE A 281 0.97 -4.10 -22.16
N GLN A 282 0.53 -3.70 -20.97
CA GLN A 282 -0.28 -2.48 -20.82
C GLN A 282 0.47 -1.21 -21.22
N GLU A 283 1.77 -1.13 -20.89
CA GLU A 283 2.61 0.01 -21.20
C GLU A 283 2.92 0.11 -22.69
N ILE A 284 3.29 -0.99 -23.36
CA ILE A 284 3.50 -0.99 -24.82
C ILE A 284 2.20 -0.77 -25.59
N GLY A 285 1.06 -1.23 -25.07
CA GLY A 285 -0.27 -1.02 -25.65
C GLY A 285 -0.70 0.45 -25.77
N ARG A 286 0.11 1.39 -25.24
CA ARG A 286 -0.09 2.83 -25.43
C ARG A 286 0.43 3.32 -26.76
N ALA A 287 1.38 2.61 -27.36
CA ALA A 287 1.80 2.89 -28.73
C ALA A 287 0.67 2.59 -29.70
N ALA A 288 0.55 3.44 -30.71
CA ALA A 288 -0.30 3.21 -31.89
C ALA A 288 -1.76 2.84 -31.54
N ARG A 289 -2.39 3.59 -30.63
CA ARG A 289 -3.83 3.42 -30.37
C ARG A 289 -4.67 3.70 -31.60
N ASP A 290 -4.27 4.70 -32.37
CA ASP A 290 -4.74 4.85 -33.75
C ASP A 290 -4.17 3.72 -34.59
N LYS A 291 -5.07 2.89 -35.15
CA LYS A 291 -4.68 1.73 -35.98
C LYS A 291 -3.95 2.10 -37.29
N SER A 292 -4.01 3.36 -37.71
CA SER A 292 -3.29 3.87 -38.88
C SER A 292 -1.79 4.09 -38.59
N ILE A 293 -1.40 4.15 -37.31
CA ILE A 293 -0.03 4.37 -36.87
C ILE A 293 0.66 3.03 -36.60
N LYS A 294 1.91 2.93 -36.97
CA LYS A 294 2.79 1.82 -36.56
C LYS A 294 3.55 2.21 -35.30
N GLY A 295 3.33 1.45 -34.22
CA GLY A 295 4.02 1.61 -32.95
C GLY A 295 5.25 0.73 -32.82
N ILE A 296 6.23 1.15 -32.02
CA ILE A 296 7.37 0.32 -31.64
C ILE A 296 7.56 0.31 -30.14
N ALA A 297 7.64 -0.89 -29.58
CA ALA A 297 8.09 -1.15 -28.23
C ALA A 297 9.60 -1.41 -28.22
N ALA A 298 10.37 -0.53 -27.60
CA ALA A 298 11.83 -0.58 -27.65
C ALA A 298 12.46 -0.77 -26.27
N THR A 299 13.56 -1.49 -26.21
CA THR A 299 14.42 -1.62 -25.01
C THR A 299 15.83 -2.02 -25.39
N ASP A 300 16.79 -1.56 -24.62
CA ASP A 300 18.18 -2.03 -24.67
C ASP A 300 18.45 -2.78 -23.36
N PHE A 301 18.30 -4.10 -23.40
CA PHE A 301 18.22 -4.98 -22.24
C PHE A 301 19.61 -5.46 -21.79
N HIS A 302 19.79 -5.57 -20.48
CA HIS A 302 20.89 -6.28 -19.84
C HIS A 302 20.38 -6.94 -18.54
N GLU A 303 20.92 -8.09 -18.16
CA GLU A 303 20.48 -8.81 -16.95
C GLU A 303 20.57 -7.98 -15.65
N ARG A 304 21.49 -7.02 -15.59
CA ARG A 304 21.56 -6.07 -14.47
C ARG A 304 20.32 -5.17 -14.35
N ASP A 305 19.49 -5.06 -15.38
CA ASP A 305 18.23 -4.30 -15.33
C ASP A 305 17.25 -4.94 -14.33
N PHE A 306 17.36 -6.23 -14.04
CA PHE A 306 16.58 -6.89 -12.99
C PHE A 306 16.82 -6.35 -11.58
N TYR A 307 17.92 -5.62 -11.35
CA TYR A 307 18.12 -4.88 -10.12
C TYR A 307 16.97 -3.91 -9.83
N PHE A 308 16.44 -3.27 -10.85
CA PHE A 308 15.31 -2.34 -10.72
C PHE A 308 14.04 -3.07 -10.27
N MET A 309 13.72 -4.21 -10.88
CA MET A 309 12.58 -5.04 -10.47
C MET A 309 12.73 -5.55 -9.03
N LYS A 310 13.89 -6.12 -8.70
CA LYS A 310 14.19 -6.62 -7.34
C LYS A 310 14.07 -5.53 -6.29
N ARG A 311 14.55 -4.32 -6.59
CA ARG A 311 14.46 -3.17 -5.68
C ARG A 311 13.03 -2.69 -5.50
N LEU A 312 12.22 -2.65 -6.55
CA LEU A 312 10.80 -2.30 -6.46
C LEU A 312 10.02 -3.35 -5.65
N HIS A 313 10.25 -4.62 -5.91
CA HIS A 313 9.65 -5.73 -5.18
C HIS A 313 9.99 -5.67 -3.68
N SER A 314 11.26 -5.48 -3.34
CA SER A 314 11.71 -5.40 -1.94
C SER A 314 11.24 -4.15 -1.20
N ALA A 315 10.97 -3.05 -1.91
CA ALA A 315 10.63 -1.77 -1.28
C ALA A 315 9.25 -1.74 -0.61
N GLY A 316 8.34 -2.62 -1.02
CA GLY A 316 6.99 -2.75 -0.46
C GLY A 316 6.72 -4.12 0.19
N ALA A 317 7.70 -5.01 0.21
CA ALA A 317 7.49 -6.39 0.63
C ALA A 317 7.23 -6.48 2.13
N ILE A 318 6.12 -7.11 2.47
CA ILE A 318 5.84 -7.59 3.81
C ILE A 318 6.68 -8.86 4.01
N THR A 319 7.40 -8.95 5.11
CA THR A 319 8.25 -10.10 5.41
C THR A 319 7.49 -11.17 6.19
N GLN A 320 7.94 -12.41 6.09
CA GLN A 320 7.42 -13.54 6.86
C GLN A 320 7.36 -13.24 8.36
N ASN A 321 8.41 -12.60 8.86
CA ASN A 321 8.52 -12.19 10.24
C ASN A 321 7.44 -11.17 10.66
N GLN A 322 7.15 -10.19 9.80
CA GLN A 322 6.09 -9.21 10.05
C GLN A 322 4.71 -9.88 10.09
N LEU A 323 4.44 -10.83 9.21
CA LEU A 323 3.19 -11.60 9.23
C LEU A 323 3.03 -12.39 10.54
N GLY A 324 4.08 -13.04 11.01
CA GLY A 324 4.07 -13.76 12.30
C GLY A 324 3.79 -12.83 13.49
N MET A 325 4.38 -11.62 13.48
CA MET A 325 4.15 -10.60 14.52
C MET A 325 2.70 -10.11 14.51
N ILE A 326 2.15 -9.85 13.33
CA ILE A 326 0.77 -9.38 13.17
C ILE A 326 -0.21 -10.49 13.62
N LEU A 327 0.03 -11.73 13.24
CA LEU A 327 -0.78 -12.86 13.68
C LEU A 327 -0.76 -13.04 15.21
N LYS A 328 0.43 -12.96 15.84
CA LYS A 328 0.56 -13.02 17.29
C LYS A 328 -0.19 -11.89 17.97
N LYS A 329 -0.05 -10.67 17.49
CA LYS A 329 -0.77 -9.52 18.03
C LYS A 329 -2.29 -9.64 17.88
N LEU A 330 -2.75 -10.18 16.75
CA LEU A 330 -4.17 -10.44 16.54
C LEU A 330 -4.72 -11.43 17.58
N TRP A 331 -3.96 -12.48 17.91
CA TRP A 331 -4.31 -13.43 18.95
C TRP A 331 -4.35 -12.77 20.34
N GLU A 332 -3.37 -11.94 20.69
CA GLU A 332 -3.35 -11.18 21.95
C GLU A 332 -4.61 -10.30 22.08
N ILE A 333 -4.97 -9.57 21.02
CA ILE A 333 -6.19 -8.74 20.99
C ILE A 333 -7.44 -9.62 21.19
N TYR A 334 -7.52 -10.78 20.53
CA TYR A 334 -8.63 -11.72 20.69
C TYR A 334 -8.80 -12.16 22.14
N LEU A 335 -7.70 -12.46 22.83
CA LEU A 335 -7.73 -12.82 24.25
C LEU A 335 -8.18 -11.65 25.12
N MET A 336 -7.64 -10.45 24.89
CA MET A 336 -7.99 -9.23 25.62
C MET A 336 -9.46 -8.83 25.45
N LYS A 337 -10.04 -9.05 24.26
CA LYS A 337 -11.47 -8.79 23.99
C LYS A 337 -12.39 -9.93 24.49
N GLY A 338 -11.90 -10.76 25.42
CA GLY A 338 -12.67 -11.82 26.07
C GLY A 338 -13.08 -12.95 25.12
N LYS A 339 -12.27 -13.21 24.09
CA LYS A 339 -12.52 -14.22 23.04
C LYS A 339 -13.81 -13.93 22.24
N SER A 340 -14.11 -12.66 22.01
CA SER A 340 -15.26 -12.26 21.21
C SER A 340 -15.09 -12.75 19.77
N LYS A 341 -16.12 -13.37 19.22
CA LYS A 341 -16.12 -13.84 17.84
C LYS A 341 -15.91 -12.70 16.84
N GLU A 342 -16.52 -11.56 17.09
CA GLU A 342 -16.41 -10.35 16.28
C GLU A 342 -15.71 -9.28 17.10
N MET A 343 -14.67 -8.69 16.53
CA MET A 343 -13.91 -7.64 17.22
C MET A 343 -13.47 -6.55 16.25
N GLN A 344 -13.52 -5.32 16.73
CA GLN A 344 -12.90 -4.19 16.05
C GLN A 344 -11.43 -4.11 16.45
N VAL A 345 -10.56 -4.07 15.46
CA VAL A 345 -9.11 -4.03 15.64
C VAL A 345 -8.54 -2.77 14.99
N SER A 346 -7.81 -2.00 15.78
CA SER A 346 -7.15 -0.79 15.29
C SER A 346 -5.89 -1.15 14.49
N LEU A 347 -5.70 -0.50 13.34
CA LEU A 347 -4.48 -0.71 12.56
C LEU A 347 -3.23 -0.20 13.29
N SER A 348 -3.36 0.73 14.23
CA SER A 348 -2.25 1.20 15.08
C SER A 348 -1.70 0.13 16.03
N ASP A 349 -2.49 -0.90 16.36
CA ASP A 349 -2.01 -2.02 17.18
C ASP A 349 -0.85 -2.79 16.53
N PHE A 350 -0.72 -2.69 15.20
CA PHE A 350 0.29 -3.39 14.40
C PHE A 350 1.43 -2.49 13.91
N GLU A 351 1.47 -1.21 14.30
CA GLU A 351 2.50 -0.26 13.84
C GLU A 351 3.92 -0.79 14.09
N PHE A 352 4.13 -1.47 15.21
CA PHE A 352 5.43 -2.04 15.58
C PHE A 352 5.95 -3.12 14.63
N ALA A 353 5.05 -3.80 13.91
CA ALA A 353 5.40 -4.86 12.98
C ALA A 353 5.84 -4.32 11.62
N VAL A 354 5.58 -3.03 11.33
CA VAL A 354 5.76 -2.46 10.00
C VAL A 354 6.84 -1.40 10.01
N LYS A 355 7.81 -1.52 9.10
CA LYS A 355 8.89 -0.54 8.93
C LYS A 355 8.51 0.50 7.88
N LEU A 356 7.78 1.52 8.27
CA LEU A 356 7.51 2.67 7.42
C LEU A 356 8.27 3.91 7.92
N PRO A 357 8.91 4.68 7.01
CA PRO A 357 9.48 5.96 7.39
C PRO A 357 8.37 6.88 7.87
N ARG A 358 8.49 7.39 9.10
CA ARG A 358 7.51 8.35 9.63
C ARG A 358 7.51 9.61 8.76
N LYS A 359 6.33 9.97 8.27
CA LYS A 359 6.12 11.18 7.49
C LYS A 359 5.73 12.34 8.41
N GLN A 360 6.06 13.58 8.00
CA GLN A 360 5.59 14.79 8.71
C GLN A 360 4.07 14.91 8.68
N ASN A 361 3.45 14.50 7.56
CA ASN A 361 2.00 14.45 7.42
C ASN A 361 1.45 13.15 8.03
N LYS A 362 0.84 13.26 9.20
CA LYS A 362 0.24 12.14 9.93
C LYS A 362 -0.77 11.35 9.12
N LEU A 363 -1.66 12.02 8.36
CA LEU A 363 -2.69 11.37 7.56
C LEU A 363 -2.10 10.54 6.42
N GLU A 364 -0.99 10.97 5.84
CA GLU A 364 -0.28 10.17 4.84
C GLU A 364 0.38 8.95 5.47
N TYR A 365 1.00 9.12 6.64
CA TYR A 365 1.59 8.01 7.37
C TYR A 365 0.54 6.97 7.76
N GLU A 366 -0.60 7.39 8.32
CA GLU A 366 -1.73 6.51 8.66
C GLU A 366 -2.27 5.76 7.45
N SER A 367 -2.38 6.44 6.32
CA SER A 367 -2.86 5.83 5.08
C SER A 367 -1.92 4.75 4.57
N ASP A 368 -0.60 5.01 4.57
CA ASP A 368 0.39 4.03 4.11
C ASP A 368 0.47 2.84 5.08
N LEU A 369 0.49 3.11 6.39
CA LEU A 369 0.47 2.08 7.42
C LEU A 369 -0.78 1.20 7.31
N GLY A 370 -1.94 1.83 7.17
CA GLY A 370 -3.20 1.13 7.00
C GLY A 370 -3.23 0.19 5.80
N GLN A 371 -2.64 0.60 4.68
CA GLN A 371 -2.54 -0.25 3.48
C GLN A 371 -1.69 -1.48 3.74
N VAL A 372 -0.49 -1.30 4.30
CA VAL A 372 0.43 -2.42 4.55
C VAL A 372 -0.16 -3.41 5.56
N ILE A 373 -0.75 -2.91 6.64
CA ILE A 373 -1.34 -3.78 7.68
C ILE A 373 -2.58 -4.52 7.15
N LYS A 374 -3.46 -3.84 6.42
CA LYS A 374 -4.61 -4.50 5.79
C LYS A 374 -4.16 -5.59 4.81
N THR A 375 -3.12 -5.33 4.02
CA THR A 375 -2.53 -6.33 3.11
C THR A 375 -2.01 -7.54 3.90
N ALA A 376 -1.27 -7.31 4.99
CA ALA A 376 -0.76 -8.37 5.83
C ALA A 376 -1.88 -9.22 6.45
N LEU A 377 -2.92 -8.58 6.97
CA LEU A 377 -4.08 -9.27 7.54
C LEU A 377 -4.81 -10.11 6.49
N LEU A 378 -4.99 -9.59 5.27
CA LEU A 378 -5.58 -10.35 4.16
C LEU A 378 -4.72 -11.53 3.72
N TRP A 379 -3.38 -11.38 3.70
CA TRP A 379 -2.49 -12.50 3.40
C TRP A 379 -2.55 -13.59 4.48
N ILE A 380 -2.75 -13.21 5.75
CA ILE A 380 -2.98 -14.16 6.84
C ILE A 380 -4.35 -14.85 6.66
N GLU A 381 -5.41 -14.11 6.36
CA GLU A 381 -6.76 -14.69 6.10
C GLU A 381 -6.72 -15.71 4.96
N GLU A 382 -6.11 -15.35 3.83
CA GLU A 382 -6.01 -16.20 2.65
C GLU A 382 -5.15 -17.45 2.90
N ASP A 383 -4.01 -17.28 3.59
CA ASP A 383 -3.13 -18.37 3.98
C ASP A 383 -3.87 -19.40 4.86
N LEU A 384 -4.51 -18.91 5.94
CA LEU A 384 -5.24 -19.78 6.85
C LEU A 384 -6.43 -20.46 6.17
N SER A 385 -7.17 -19.74 5.32
CA SER A 385 -8.29 -20.28 4.56
C SER A 385 -7.86 -21.35 3.58
N SER A 386 -6.73 -21.18 2.91
CA SER A 386 -6.20 -22.13 1.94
C SER A 386 -5.68 -23.41 2.60
N ARG A 387 -5.05 -23.29 3.78
CA ARG A 387 -4.44 -24.45 4.47
C ARG A 387 -5.41 -25.26 5.31
N PHE A 388 -6.40 -24.61 5.93
CA PHE A 388 -7.28 -25.28 6.88
C PHE A 388 -8.71 -25.50 6.36
N GLY A 389 -9.03 -24.91 5.20
CA GLY A 389 -10.39 -24.91 4.68
C GLY A 389 -11.31 -23.97 5.46
N GLY A 390 -12.43 -23.60 4.91
CA GLY A 390 -13.33 -22.63 5.52
C GLY A 390 -12.72 -21.23 5.60
N GLN A 391 -13.10 -20.47 6.61
CA GLN A 391 -12.56 -19.14 6.90
C GLN A 391 -12.22 -19.05 8.39
N PRO A 392 -11.01 -19.46 8.82
CA PRO A 392 -10.61 -19.42 10.22
C PRO A 392 -10.69 -18.00 10.81
N ILE A 393 -10.33 -17.00 10.02
CA ILE A 393 -10.57 -15.57 10.29
C ILE A 393 -11.20 -14.91 9.07
N GLU A 394 -11.94 -13.84 9.31
CA GLU A 394 -12.51 -13.01 8.26
C GLU A 394 -12.22 -11.55 8.56
N ILE A 395 -11.62 -10.84 7.59
CA ILE A 395 -11.23 -9.43 7.71
C ILE A 395 -12.19 -8.59 6.88
N ASN A 396 -12.86 -7.64 7.52
CA ASN A 396 -13.76 -6.70 6.85
C ASN A 396 -13.23 -5.27 6.98
N SER A 397 -13.26 -4.53 5.87
CA SER A 397 -13.00 -3.09 5.92
C SER A 397 -14.17 -2.40 6.60
N ARG A 398 -13.90 -1.55 7.58
CA ARG A 398 -14.92 -0.67 8.14
C ARG A 398 -15.04 0.62 7.34
N THR A 399 -16.24 1.21 7.41
CA THR A 399 -16.50 2.55 6.88
C THR A 399 -15.55 3.57 7.50
N LEU A 400 -15.31 4.69 6.81
CA LEU A 400 -14.47 5.80 7.29
C LEU A 400 -14.95 6.39 8.62
N PHE A 401 -16.21 6.25 8.91
CA PHE A 401 -16.89 6.80 10.09
C PHE A 401 -16.75 5.82 11.25
N THR A 402 -15.81 6.11 12.14
CA THR A 402 -15.62 5.33 13.37
C THR A 402 -15.89 6.21 14.58
N ASP A 403 -16.46 5.62 15.61
CA ASP A 403 -16.48 6.23 16.93
C ASP A 403 -15.05 6.48 17.41
N GLY A 404 -14.85 7.54 18.15
CA GLY A 404 -13.56 7.88 18.70
C GLY A 404 -13.67 8.59 20.03
N TYR A 405 -12.56 9.13 20.49
CA TYR A 405 -12.50 9.86 21.75
C TYR A 405 -11.98 11.26 21.51
N VAL A 406 -12.57 12.25 22.21
CA VAL A 406 -12.14 13.64 22.21
C VAL A 406 -11.78 14.04 23.62
N GLN A 407 -10.61 14.63 23.78
CA GLN A 407 -10.19 15.26 25.03
C GLN A 407 -10.42 16.77 24.95
N GLU A 408 -11.22 17.29 25.87
CA GLU A 408 -11.44 18.71 26.10
C GLU A 408 -10.63 19.15 27.33
N LYS A 409 -9.84 20.21 27.20
CA LYS A 409 -8.87 20.66 28.22
C LYS A 409 -9.26 21.96 28.94
N THR A 410 -10.28 22.65 28.46
CA THR A 410 -10.67 23.98 28.96
C THR A 410 -11.75 23.95 30.04
N GLY A 411 -12.45 22.82 30.20
CA GLY A 411 -13.60 22.70 31.11
C GLY A 411 -14.81 23.53 30.63
N ASP A 412 -14.91 23.78 29.32
CA ASP A 412 -15.93 24.64 28.74
C ASP A 412 -17.32 23.98 28.79
N THR A 413 -18.22 24.60 29.56
CA THR A 413 -19.59 24.12 29.70
C THR A 413 -20.43 24.33 28.44
N ALA A 414 -20.18 25.41 27.70
CA ALA A 414 -20.90 25.69 26.45
C ALA A 414 -20.57 24.67 25.38
N PHE A 415 -19.31 24.28 25.27
CA PHE A 415 -18.89 23.19 24.40
C PHE A 415 -19.64 21.88 24.72
N ARG A 416 -19.70 21.52 25.99
CA ARG A 416 -20.38 20.30 26.44
C ARG A 416 -21.87 20.30 26.09
N GLU A 417 -22.56 21.40 26.33
CA GLU A 417 -23.99 21.52 26.01
C GLU A 417 -24.25 21.52 24.50
N THR A 418 -23.40 22.18 23.71
CA THR A 418 -23.57 22.26 22.25
C THR A 418 -23.44 20.87 21.60
N TYR A 419 -22.49 20.07 22.02
CA TYR A 419 -22.18 18.79 21.38
C TYR A 419 -22.69 17.56 22.16
N LYS A 420 -23.48 17.74 23.20
CA LYS A 420 -24.03 16.68 24.08
C LYS A 420 -24.70 15.52 23.35
N LYS A 421 -25.32 15.78 22.20
CA LYS A 421 -25.99 14.76 21.40
C LYS A 421 -25.01 13.71 20.81
N PHE A 422 -23.77 14.12 20.59
CA PHE A 422 -22.76 13.33 19.88
C PHE A 422 -21.69 12.78 20.81
N MET A 423 -21.65 13.23 22.09
CA MET A 423 -20.58 12.99 23.02
C MET A 423 -21.11 12.34 24.31
N THR A 424 -20.50 11.23 24.70
CA THR A 424 -20.78 10.54 25.97
C THR A 424 -19.55 10.60 26.85
N PRO A 425 -19.64 11.14 28.10
CA PRO A 425 -18.50 11.17 29.00
C PRO A 425 -17.94 9.76 29.27
N VAL A 426 -16.61 9.63 29.31
CA VAL A 426 -15.95 8.38 29.67
C VAL A 426 -15.82 8.31 31.19
N VAL A 427 -16.35 7.23 31.77
CA VAL A 427 -16.29 7.01 33.24
C VAL A 427 -14.85 6.88 33.68
N GLY A 428 -14.46 7.63 34.70
CA GLY A 428 -13.10 7.60 35.25
C GLY A 428 -12.05 8.43 34.48
N ALA A 429 -12.46 9.17 33.44
CA ALA A 429 -11.56 10.01 32.65
C ALA A 429 -12.14 11.41 32.45
N GLU A 430 -11.73 12.35 33.30
CA GLU A 430 -12.24 13.73 33.27
C GLU A 430 -11.86 14.43 31.97
N GLY A 431 -12.83 15.13 31.35
CA GLY A 431 -12.64 15.87 30.10
C GLY A 431 -12.51 14.99 28.87
N ILE A 432 -12.80 13.69 28.96
CA ILE A 432 -12.75 12.76 27.81
C ILE A 432 -14.17 12.27 27.48
N TYR A 433 -14.47 12.31 26.18
CA TYR A 433 -15.77 11.95 25.66
C TYR A 433 -15.61 10.92 24.55
N LYS A 434 -16.46 9.88 24.56
CA LYS A 434 -16.68 9.02 23.41
C LYS A 434 -17.59 9.77 22.43
N VAL A 435 -17.24 9.82 21.16
CA VAL A 435 -17.88 10.64 20.12
C VAL A 435 -18.19 9.80 18.90
N SER A 436 -19.43 9.89 18.41
CA SER A 436 -19.74 9.42 17.05
C SER A 436 -19.28 10.47 16.04
N PHE A 437 -18.17 10.21 15.37
CA PHE A 437 -17.60 11.14 14.39
C PHE A 437 -18.51 11.33 13.17
N GLU A 438 -19.21 10.28 12.77
CA GLU A 438 -20.19 10.34 11.67
C GLU A 438 -21.33 11.31 12.01
N ALA A 439 -22.01 11.08 13.11
CA ALA A 439 -23.13 11.91 13.53
C ALA A 439 -22.71 13.37 13.79
N LEU A 440 -21.52 13.59 14.36
CA LEU A 440 -20.95 14.90 14.59
C LEU A 440 -20.65 15.62 13.27
N TRP A 441 -20.02 14.93 12.32
CA TRP A 441 -19.68 15.49 11.01
C TRP A 441 -20.94 15.83 10.21
N GLU A 442 -21.87 14.89 10.07
CA GLU A 442 -23.09 15.08 9.29
C GLU A 442 -23.97 16.24 9.82
N SER A 443 -24.04 16.37 11.15
CA SER A 443 -24.92 17.35 11.76
C SER A 443 -24.31 18.74 11.92
N CYS A 444 -22.99 18.84 12.09
CA CYS A 444 -22.34 20.10 12.47
C CYS A 444 -21.27 20.57 11.50
N PHE A 445 -20.73 19.69 10.67
CA PHE A 445 -19.53 19.96 9.84
C PHE A 445 -19.66 19.41 8.41
N SER A 446 -20.88 19.15 7.93
CA SER A 446 -21.12 18.56 6.60
C SER A 446 -20.66 19.43 5.43
N GLU A 447 -20.46 20.74 5.66
CA GLU A 447 -19.93 21.68 4.65
C GLU A 447 -18.43 21.44 4.36
N MET A 448 -17.69 20.82 5.30
CA MET A 448 -16.29 20.44 5.08
C MET A 448 -16.15 18.97 4.71
N GLY A 449 -15.14 18.63 3.91
CA GLY A 449 -14.85 17.24 3.59
C GLY A 449 -14.47 16.44 4.85
N TYR A 450 -14.93 15.18 4.96
CA TYR A 450 -14.64 14.34 6.14
C TYR A 450 -13.14 14.22 6.45
N ARG A 451 -12.29 14.23 5.43
CA ARG A 451 -10.82 14.23 5.62
C ARG A 451 -10.31 15.52 6.27
N GLU A 452 -10.90 16.63 5.93
CA GLU A 452 -10.61 17.95 6.52
C GLU A 452 -11.12 18.03 7.95
N PHE A 453 -12.37 17.63 8.18
CA PHE A 453 -12.95 17.45 9.51
C PHE A 453 -12.04 16.62 10.42
N LYS A 454 -11.60 15.45 9.94
CA LYS A 454 -10.71 14.56 10.68
C LYS A 454 -9.37 15.22 10.99
N ARG A 455 -8.76 15.88 10.01
CA ARG A 455 -7.49 16.62 10.17
C ARG A 455 -7.60 17.69 11.28
N ASP A 456 -8.67 18.48 11.22
CA ASP A 456 -8.83 19.59 12.12
C ASP A 456 -9.22 19.13 13.54
N LEU A 457 -9.97 18.04 13.64
CA LEU A 457 -10.25 17.36 14.91
C LEU A 457 -8.96 16.82 15.59
N TYR A 458 -8.07 16.19 14.82
CA TYR A 458 -6.79 15.69 15.34
C TYR A 458 -5.83 16.82 15.75
N ASN A 459 -5.85 17.91 15.01
CA ASN A 459 -5.01 19.06 15.29
C ASN A 459 -5.58 19.96 16.42
N GLY A 460 -6.81 19.71 16.85
CA GLY A 460 -7.50 20.52 17.85
C GLY A 460 -7.98 21.86 17.34
N ASN A 461 -8.18 21.98 16.01
CA ASN A 461 -8.60 23.21 15.33
C ASN A 461 -10.08 23.18 14.93
N LEU A 462 -10.77 22.04 15.13
CA LEU A 462 -12.16 21.88 14.69
C LEU A 462 -13.14 22.76 15.46
N PHE A 463 -12.90 22.94 16.74
CA PHE A 463 -13.82 23.65 17.63
C PHE A 463 -13.30 25.06 17.92
N GLU A 464 -14.01 26.07 17.47
CA GLU A 464 -13.61 27.45 17.64
C GLU A 464 -13.59 27.86 19.12
N GLY A 465 -12.48 28.42 19.59
CA GLY A 465 -12.30 28.87 20.97
C GLY A 465 -12.10 27.77 22.02
N VAL A 466 -12.20 26.50 21.66
CA VAL A 466 -12.11 25.37 22.61
C VAL A 466 -10.91 24.48 22.26
N ARG A 467 -10.10 24.17 23.27
CA ARG A 467 -8.98 23.22 23.14
C ARG A 467 -9.48 21.79 23.29
N ALA A 468 -10.06 21.25 22.22
CA ALA A 468 -10.50 19.87 22.17
C ALA A 468 -9.91 19.17 20.94
N ALA A 469 -9.39 17.97 21.15
CA ALA A 469 -8.74 17.19 20.09
C ALA A 469 -9.04 15.70 20.22
N ALA A 470 -9.00 14.98 19.09
CA ALA A 470 -9.09 13.53 19.12
C ALA A 470 -7.93 12.90 19.89
N VAL A 471 -8.24 11.85 20.65
CA VAL A 471 -7.28 11.05 21.42
C VAL A 471 -7.51 9.56 21.15
N GLY A 472 -6.43 8.78 21.22
CA GLY A 472 -6.52 7.33 21.26
C GLY A 472 -6.71 6.85 22.69
N LYS A 473 -7.62 5.90 22.90
CA LYS A 473 -7.80 5.16 24.13
C LYS A 473 -6.94 3.90 24.08
N HIS A 474 -6.05 3.74 25.07
CA HIS A 474 -5.24 2.54 25.22
C HIS A 474 -5.76 1.74 26.42
N GLU A 475 -6.25 0.54 26.15
CA GLU A 475 -6.56 -0.45 27.18
C GLU A 475 -5.32 -1.31 27.40
N VAL A 476 -4.77 -1.28 28.60
CA VAL A 476 -3.51 -1.96 28.94
C VAL A 476 -3.77 -2.90 30.09
N LEU A 477 -3.38 -4.17 29.92
CA LEU A 477 -3.39 -5.17 30.97
C LEU A 477 -1.96 -5.33 31.51
N LEU A 478 -1.71 -4.86 32.73
CA LEU A 478 -0.46 -5.06 33.43
C LEU A 478 -0.38 -6.49 33.96
N LYS A 479 0.60 -7.28 33.54
CA LYS A 479 0.83 -8.65 34.02
C LYS A 479 1.61 -8.69 35.34
N GLU A 480 2.24 -7.58 35.70
CA GLU A 480 3.02 -7.36 36.89
C GLU A 480 2.76 -5.95 37.42
N ASP A 481 3.23 -5.63 38.62
CA ASP A 481 3.12 -4.29 39.17
C ASP A 481 3.98 -3.28 38.36
N ALA A 482 3.48 -2.07 38.20
CA ALA A 482 4.13 -1.04 37.37
C ALA A 482 5.59 -0.76 37.78
N GLY A 483 5.90 -0.84 39.08
CA GLY A 483 7.27 -0.70 39.60
C GLY A 483 8.22 -1.77 39.09
N ASP A 484 7.77 -3.03 39.03
CA ASP A 484 8.55 -4.15 38.53
C ASP A 484 8.73 -4.05 37.02
N ILE A 485 7.68 -3.67 36.28
CA ILE A 485 7.73 -3.44 34.83
C ILE A 485 8.77 -2.36 34.49
N CYS A 486 8.72 -1.21 35.19
CA CYS A 486 9.67 -0.13 34.97
C CYS A 486 11.12 -0.53 35.36
N THR A 487 11.30 -1.33 36.38
CA THR A 487 12.61 -1.85 36.80
C THR A 487 13.18 -2.82 35.75
N LYS A 488 12.36 -3.73 35.23
CA LYS A 488 12.75 -4.65 34.15
C LYS A 488 13.16 -3.90 32.87
N LEU A 489 12.36 -2.93 32.44
CA LEU A 489 12.68 -2.11 31.28
C LEU A 489 13.98 -1.32 31.52
N ALA A 490 14.14 -0.68 32.66
CA ALA A 490 15.34 0.09 33.00
C ALA A 490 16.61 -0.78 33.00
N SER A 491 16.54 -1.99 33.54
CA SER A 491 17.63 -2.96 33.50
C SER A 491 18.01 -3.36 32.10
N LEU A 492 17.02 -3.69 31.23
CA LEU A 492 17.25 -4.03 29.83
C LEU A 492 17.86 -2.87 29.06
N LEU A 493 17.28 -1.66 29.18
CA LEU A 493 17.79 -0.48 28.50
C LEU A 493 19.21 -0.12 28.93
N LYS A 494 19.57 -0.33 30.19
CA LYS A 494 20.95 -0.16 30.68
C LYS A 494 21.91 -1.14 30.02
N ARG A 495 21.59 -2.42 29.94
CA ARG A 495 22.41 -3.43 29.29
C ARG A 495 22.57 -3.16 27.79
N LEU A 496 21.50 -2.75 27.13
CA LEU A 496 21.55 -2.31 25.73
C LEU A 496 22.45 -1.09 25.56
N LYS A 497 22.35 -0.10 26.45
CA LYS A 497 23.22 1.08 26.44
C LYS A 497 24.69 0.67 26.58
N ASP A 498 25.00 -0.24 27.49
CA ASP A 498 26.36 -0.72 27.70
C ASP A 498 26.89 -1.43 26.42
N LEU A 499 26.14 -2.35 25.82
CA LEU A 499 26.50 -3.01 24.55
C LEU A 499 26.71 -2.00 23.42
N LEU A 500 25.76 -1.09 23.23
CA LEU A 500 25.79 -0.11 22.14
C LEU A 500 26.97 0.86 22.33
N THR A 501 27.29 1.23 23.56
CA THR A 501 28.43 2.10 23.89
C THR A 501 29.75 1.38 23.58
N VAL A 502 29.90 0.14 24.01
CA VAL A 502 31.10 -0.67 23.72
C VAL A 502 31.25 -0.87 22.21
N SER A 503 30.16 -1.19 21.50
CA SER A 503 30.18 -1.36 20.04
C SER A 503 30.56 -0.07 19.32
N LEU A 504 30.06 1.09 19.77
CA LEU A 504 30.35 2.38 19.15
C LEU A 504 31.79 2.85 19.36
N TYR A 505 32.34 2.68 20.58
CA TYR A 505 33.65 3.20 20.97
C TYR A 505 34.76 2.16 21.02
N GLY A 506 34.41 0.86 21.10
CA GLY A 506 35.37 -0.24 21.19
C GLY A 506 35.65 -0.93 19.87
N ASN A 507 34.66 -1.49 19.21
CA ASN A 507 34.79 -2.35 18.02
C ASN A 507 34.14 -1.77 16.74
N LYS A 508 34.47 -0.56 16.33
CA LYS A 508 34.03 0.03 15.06
C LYS A 508 32.51 0.26 14.96
N GLY A 509 31.78 0.38 16.06
CA GLY A 509 30.35 0.61 16.06
C GLY A 509 29.48 -0.54 15.53
N LYS A 510 29.98 -1.77 15.65
CA LYS A 510 29.28 -2.99 15.16
C LYS A 510 29.12 -4.02 16.25
N PHE A 511 27.99 -4.77 16.22
CA PHE A 511 27.77 -5.96 17.05
C PHE A 511 27.00 -7.02 16.23
N GLU A 512 27.06 -8.25 16.69
CA GLU A 512 26.47 -9.42 16.03
C GLU A 512 25.26 -9.98 16.81
N GLU A 513 24.57 -10.94 16.22
CA GLU A 513 23.38 -11.56 16.82
C GLU A 513 23.65 -12.24 18.17
N ASP A 514 24.82 -12.87 18.31
CA ASP A 514 25.20 -13.56 19.54
C ASP A 514 25.34 -12.60 20.72
N ASP A 515 25.72 -11.35 20.48
CA ASP A 515 25.78 -10.31 21.51
C ASP A 515 24.38 -10.00 22.07
N LEU A 516 23.34 -10.10 21.24
CA LEU A 516 21.95 -9.89 21.66
C LEU A 516 21.43 -11.06 22.49
N ARG A 517 21.84 -12.30 22.16
CA ARG A 517 21.38 -13.51 22.86
C ARG A 517 21.70 -13.44 24.36
N SER A 518 22.87 -12.94 24.72
CA SER A 518 23.29 -12.79 26.13
C SER A 518 22.48 -11.78 26.92
N ILE A 519 21.98 -10.73 26.24
CA ILE A 519 21.18 -9.66 26.89
C ILE A 519 19.73 -10.10 27.09
N PHE A 520 19.16 -10.78 26.10
CA PHE A 520 17.72 -11.09 26.07
C PHE A 520 17.36 -12.47 26.64
N ALA A 521 18.37 -13.32 26.95
CA ALA A 521 18.13 -14.64 27.54
C ALA A 521 17.34 -14.60 28.86
N GLU A 522 17.54 -13.57 29.68
CA GLU A 522 16.81 -13.41 30.97
C GLU A 522 15.33 -13.02 30.80
N TYR A 523 14.95 -12.59 29.59
CA TYR A 523 13.59 -12.14 29.27
C TYR A 523 12.82 -13.19 28.45
N ASP A 524 13.35 -14.42 28.35
CA ASP A 524 12.77 -15.51 27.56
C ASP A 524 12.47 -15.10 26.10
N MET A 525 13.36 -14.23 25.58
CA MET A 525 13.22 -13.66 24.24
C MET A 525 14.20 -14.33 23.29
N ASP A 526 13.69 -14.94 22.24
CA ASP A 526 14.50 -15.52 21.18
C ASP A 526 15.25 -14.43 20.36
N VAL A 527 16.27 -14.83 19.59
CA VAL A 527 17.06 -13.90 18.78
C VAL A 527 16.22 -13.12 17.76
N PRO A 528 15.28 -13.74 17.04
CA PRO A 528 14.34 -13.00 16.17
C PRO A 528 13.54 -11.92 16.89
N SER A 529 13.01 -12.21 18.09
CA SER A 529 12.27 -11.25 18.90
C SER A 529 13.19 -10.14 19.45
N ALA A 530 14.40 -10.46 19.86
CA ALA A 530 15.41 -9.49 20.29
C ALA A 530 15.80 -8.51 19.16
N LYS A 531 15.99 -9.01 17.93
CA LYS A 531 16.22 -8.17 16.76
C LYS A 531 15.04 -7.23 16.47
N ARG A 532 13.82 -7.73 16.60
CA ARG A 532 12.60 -6.93 16.45
C ARG A 532 12.51 -5.83 17.51
N PHE A 533 12.80 -6.18 18.76
CA PHE A 533 12.84 -5.23 19.86
C PHE A 533 13.82 -4.08 19.55
N LEU A 534 15.05 -4.41 19.14
CA LEU A 534 16.03 -3.41 18.75
C LEU A 534 15.61 -2.57 17.54
N SER A 535 15.08 -3.20 16.53
CA SER A 535 14.56 -2.49 15.35
C SER A 535 13.44 -1.52 15.74
N SER A 536 12.48 -1.97 16.55
CA SER A 536 11.38 -1.12 17.02
C SER A 536 11.87 0.03 17.89
N LEU A 537 12.91 -0.20 18.69
CA LEU A 537 13.47 0.82 19.58
C LEU A 537 14.32 1.86 18.86
N LEU A 538 15.15 1.46 17.91
CA LEU A 538 16.27 2.26 17.40
C LEU A 538 16.21 2.60 15.91
N GLU A 539 15.41 1.88 15.10
CA GLU A 539 15.32 2.15 13.66
C GLU A 539 14.32 3.26 13.31
N SER A 540 14.68 4.01 12.30
CA SER A 540 13.86 4.94 11.49
C SER A 540 12.79 5.75 12.24
N ARG A 541 13.19 6.88 12.80
CA ARG A 541 12.31 7.87 13.43
C ARG A 541 12.38 9.20 12.69
N VAL A 542 11.32 9.97 12.77
CA VAL A 542 11.33 11.38 12.39
C VAL A 542 11.49 12.20 13.66
N GLU A 543 12.63 12.81 13.84
CA GLU A 543 12.91 13.79 14.90
C GLU A 543 13.14 15.15 14.25
N GLU A 544 12.46 16.18 14.78
CA GLU A 544 12.55 17.56 14.26
C GLU A 544 12.43 17.67 12.72
N GLY A 545 11.55 16.85 12.14
CA GLY A 545 11.32 16.85 10.70
C GLY A 545 12.37 16.10 9.85
N ARG A 546 13.33 15.41 10.48
CA ARG A 546 14.35 14.60 9.79
C ARG A 546 14.18 13.12 10.14
N SER A 547 14.42 12.25 9.16
CA SER A 547 14.49 10.82 9.42
C SER A 547 15.83 10.50 10.09
N VAL A 548 15.78 9.96 11.31
CA VAL A 548 16.95 9.55 12.08
C VAL A 548 16.89 8.04 12.31
N SER A 549 18.00 7.37 12.10
CA SER A 549 18.18 5.95 12.44
C SER A 549 19.37 5.83 13.39
N TYR A 550 19.16 5.21 14.54
CA TYR A 550 20.23 4.98 15.54
C TYR A 550 20.95 3.67 15.32
N ILE A 551 20.38 2.78 14.55
CA ILE A 551 20.94 1.48 14.19
C ILE A 551 20.57 1.12 12.75
N SER A 552 21.50 0.48 12.05
CA SER A 552 21.24 -0.13 10.75
C SER A 552 21.73 -1.58 10.77
N SER A 553 21.02 -2.45 10.07
CA SER A 553 21.43 -3.85 9.94
C SER A 553 21.88 -4.14 8.50
N THR A 554 22.99 -4.87 8.37
CA THR A 554 23.50 -5.36 7.08
C THR A 554 23.79 -6.85 7.17
N LYS A 555 23.37 -7.60 6.13
CA LYS A 555 23.68 -9.03 6.03
C LYS A 555 25.11 -9.20 5.49
N LYS A 556 25.97 -9.99 6.15
CA LYS A 556 27.28 -10.35 5.60
C LYS A 556 27.07 -11.23 4.36
N LYS A 557 27.81 -10.94 3.28
CA LYS A 557 27.65 -11.63 1.98
C LYS A 557 27.91 -13.15 2.04
N ASP A 558 28.74 -13.62 2.95
CA ASP A 558 29.22 -15.01 3.01
C ASP A 558 28.74 -15.77 4.26
N GLU A 559 28.02 -15.10 5.17
CA GLU A 559 27.48 -15.72 6.38
C GLU A 559 26.04 -15.21 6.54
N ASP A 560 25.12 -16.09 6.94
CA ASP A 560 23.71 -15.72 7.18
C ASP A 560 23.52 -14.86 8.44
N LYS A 561 24.57 -14.15 8.85
CA LYS A 561 24.63 -13.31 10.05
C LYS A 561 24.33 -11.85 9.75
N LEU A 562 23.53 -11.24 10.61
CA LEU A 562 23.24 -9.80 10.60
C LEU A 562 24.29 -9.07 11.47
N VAL A 563 24.88 -8.02 10.89
CA VAL A 563 25.74 -7.09 11.59
C VAL A 563 25.00 -5.79 11.79
N PHE A 564 24.95 -5.31 13.01
CA PHE A 564 24.32 -4.07 13.39
C PHE A 564 25.34 -2.95 13.50
N THR A 565 25.06 -1.81 12.89
CA THR A 565 25.88 -0.61 12.97
C THR A 565 25.15 0.44 13.81
N VAL A 566 25.83 1.00 14.80
CA VAL A 566 25.25 1.94 15.78
C VAL A 566 25.71 3.36 15.50
N THR A 567 24.80 4.32 15.66
CA THR A 567 25.09 5.75 15.56
C THR A 567 25.09 6.41 16.95
N ARG A 568 25.71 7.60 17.07
CA ARG A 568 25.69 8.38 18.32
C ARG A 568 24.29 8.92 18.61
N GLY A 569 23.99 9.14 19.89
CA GLY A 569 22.73 9.75 20.35
C GLY A 569 21.63 8.78 20.78
N PHE A 570 21.84 7.46 20.66
CA PHE A 570 20.88 6.44 21.08
C PHE A 570 20.57 6.47 22.58
N ASP A 571 21.50 6.93 23.42
CA ASP A 571 21.37 7.00 24.88
C ASP A 571 20.26 7.99 25.33
N LEU A 572 20.08 9.08 24.60
CA LEU A 572 18.97 10.01 24.86
C LEU A 572 17.61 9.34 24.59
N LEU A 573 17.54 8.55 23.52
CA LEU A 573 16.35 7.80 23.18
C LEU A 573 16.01 6.77 24.27
N LEU A 574 16.99 5.98 24.72
CA LEU A 574 16.77 5.01 25.78
C LEU A 574 16.28 5.67 27.07
N SER A 575 16.90 6.80 27.46
CA SER A 575 16.49 7.58 28.62
C SER A 575 15.05 8.12 28.50
N ARG A 576 14.64 8.50 27.30
CA ARG A 576 13.28 8.97 27.01
C ARG A 576 12.24 7.86 27.27
N TYR A 577 12.50 6.62 26.82
CA TYR A 577 11.59 5.49 27.07
C TYR A 577 11.51 5.14 28.56
N GLN A 578 12.62 5.14 29.25
CA GLN A 578 12.62 4.90 30.69
C GLN A 578 11.78 5.94 31.45
N LYS A 579 11.95 7.23 31.10
CA LYS A 579 11.15 8.31 31.67
C LYS A 579 9.66 8.17 31.34
N LEU A 580 9.34 7.85 30.09
CA LEU A 580 7.95 7.67 29.65
C LEU A 580 7.28 6.50 30.38
N CYS A 581 7.99 5.38 30.57
CA CYS A 581 7.50 4.24 31.34
C CYS A 581 7.14 4.66 32.78
N SER A 582 8.06 5.27 33.51
CA SER A 582 7.81 5.69 34.88
C SER A 582 6.69 6.73 35.04
N GLN A 583 6.42 7.52 34.01
CA GLN A 583 5.35 8.54 34.04
C GLN A 583 3.98 8.00 33.66
N ARG A 584 3.90 6.95 32.84
CA ARG A 584 2.65 6.48 32.22
C ARG A 584 2.20 5.12 32.71
N ILE A 585 3.12 4.22 33.02
CA ILE A 585 2.80 2.90 33.53
C ILE A 585 2.76 3.01 35.05
N THR A 586 1.55 2.97 35.62
CA THR A 586 1.29 3.19 37.06
C THR A 586 0.28 2.16 37.57
N GLY A 587 0.30 1.89 38.85
CA GLY A 587 -0.64 0.99 39.52
C GLY A 587 -0.06 -0.40 39.80
N VAL A 588 -0.94 -1.29 40.20
CA VAL A 588 -0.65 -2.70 40.47
C VAL A 588 -1.09 -3.55 39.27
N LYS A 589 -0.73 -4.81 39.28
CA LYS A 589 -1.19 -5.80 38.27
C LYS A 589 -2.70 -5.70 38.02
N GLY A 590 -3.10 -5.56 36.78
CA GLY A 590 -4.50 -5.40 36.36
C GLY A 590 -4.69 -4.39 35.24
N ASP A 591 -5.91 -3.89 35.08
CA ASP A 591 -6.28 -3.00 33.99
C ASP A 591 -5.78 -1.56 34.23
N LEU A 592 -5.21 -0.95 33.21
CA LEU A 592 -4.79 0.43 33.15
C LEU A 592 -5.35 1.10 31.89
N LEU A 593 -6.03 2.22 32.07
CA LEU A 593 -6.62 2.99 30.98
C LEU A 593 -5.81 4.26 30.72
N LEU A 594 -5.34 4.43 29.49
CA LEU A 594 -4.54 5.59 29.10
C LEU A 594 -5.18 6.30 27.91
N PHE A 595 -5.12 7.63 27.91
CA PHE A 595 -5.53 8.45 26.78
C PHE A 595 -4.35 9.29 26.29
N TYR A 596 -4.15 9.29 24.97
CA TYR A 596 -3.03 10.01 24.38
C TYR A 596 -3.45 10.73 23.09
N THR A 597 -2.93 11.93 22.89
CA THR A 597 -3.32 12.86 21.81
C THR A 597 -2.94 12.38 20.40
N THR A 598 -2.13 11.32 20.30
CA THR A 598 -1.80 10.71 19.02
C THR A 598 -1.70 9.20 19.17
N PRO A 599 -2.49 8.42 18.39
CA PRO A 599 -2.41 6.96 18.40
C PRO A 599 -1.04 6.42 17.96
N PHE A 600 -0.29 7.20 17.15
CA PHE A 600 1.07 6.88 16.70
C PHE A 600 2.09 7.68 17.55
N SER A 601 2.29 7.28 18.77
CA SER A 601 3.08 8.02 19.74
C SER A 601 4.21 7.17 20.32
N ASP A 602 5.14 7.83 20.99
CA ASP A 602 6.14 7.13 21.80
C ASP A 602 5.51 6.21 22.86
N LEU A 603 4.28 6.50 23.31
CA LEU A 603 3.53 5.62 24.19
C LEU A 603 3.18 4.30 23.51
N ASN A 604 2.67 4.34 22.27
CA ASN A 604 2.35 3.12 21.52
C ASN A 604 3.61 2.27 21.32
N MET A 605 4.73 2.91 20.99
CA MET A 605 6.02 2.22 20.86
C MET A 605 6.48 1.63 22.20
N LEU A 606 6.36 2.36 23.32
CA LEU A 606 6.68 1.85 24.65
C LEU A 606 5.82 0.62 24.99
N LEU A 607 4.50 0.70 24.77
CA LEU A 607 3.60 -0.42 25.06
C LEU A 607 3.95 -1.65 24.21
N ASN A 608 4.34 -1.45 22.95
CA ASN A 608 4.84 -2.55 22.11
C ASN A 608 6.14 -3.16 22.65
N LEU A 609 7.07 -2.35 23.14
CA LEU A 609 8.30 -2.85 23.78
C LEU A 609 7.97 -3.67 25.03
N LEU A 610 7.05 -3.19 25.86
CA LEU A 610 6.63 -3.89 27.06
C LEU A 610 5.84 -5.17 26.76
N SER A 611 5.05 -5.17 25.69
CA SER A 611 4.36 -6.38 25.19
C SER A 611 5.35 -7.43 24.70
N MET A 612 6.41 -7.02 23.99
CA MET A 612 7.50 -7.93 23.59
C MET A 612 8.24 -8.55 24.79
N LEU A 613 8.32 -7.82 25.91
CA LEU A 613 8.85 -8.34 27.19
C LEU A 613 7.83 -9.21 27.93
N ASN A 614 6.65 -9.41 27.39
CA ASN A 614 5.55 -10.16 27.99
C ASN A 614 5.09 -9.64 29.38
N VAL A 615 5.28 -8.34 29.66
CA VAL A 615 4.88 -7.71 30.92
C VAL A 615 3.60 -6.90 30.81
N VAL A 616 3.15 -6.58 29.58
CA VAL A 616 1.83 -5.97 29.31
C VAL A 616 1.20 -6.59 28.08
N ASP A 617 -0.14 -6.59 28.03
CA ASP A 617 -0.90 -6.65 26.78
C ASP A 617 -1.66 -5.35 26.62
N PHE A 618 -1.90 -4.92 25.38
CA PHE A 618 -2.64 -3.69 25.13
C PHE A 618 -3.35 -3.69 23.80
N THR A 619 -4.39 -2.87 23.69
CA THR A 619 -5.09 -2.54 22.44
C THR A 619 -5.43 -1.06 22.40
N VAL A 620 -5.55 -0.51 21.19
CA VAL A 620 -5.85 0.91 20.96
C VAL A 620 -7.22 1.04 20.32
N GLU A 621 -8.04 1.95 20.84
CA GLU A 621 -9.35 2.30 20.27
C GLU A 621 -9.45 3.79 19.97
N GLY A 622 -10.27 4.09 18.96
CA GLY A 622 -10.69 5.46 18.64
C GLY A 622 -9.76 6.25 17.76
N GLY A 623 -10.37 6.96 16.81
CA GLY A 623 -9.71 7.96 15.98
C GLY A 623 -8.78 7.44 14.88
N VAL A 624 -8.52 6.16 14.79
CA VAL A 624 -7.60 5.53 13.82
C VAL A 624 -8.36 4.58 12.89
N PRO A 625 -7.85 4.34 11.69
CA PRO A 625 -8.41 3.31 10.81
C PRO A 625 -8.46 1.96 11.52
N SER A 626 -9.58 1.27 11.38
CA SER A 626 -9.79 -0.05 11.98
C SER A 626 -10.35 -1.03 10.96
N VAL A 627 -10.22 -2.29 11.26
CA VAL A 627 -10.85 -3.40 10.56
C VAL A 627 -11.74 -4.17 11.52
N GLU A 628 -12.74 -4.81 10.99
CA GLU A 628 -13.53 -5.78 11.73
C GLU A 628 -12.97 -7.17 11.47
N VAL A 629 -12.69 -7.90 12.54
CA VAL A 629 -12.14 -9.25 12.47
C VAL A 629 -13.13 -10.21 13.09
N THR A 630 -13.55 -11.20 12.32
CA THR A 630 -14.35 -12.33 12.82
C THR A 630 -13.44 -13.53 12.96
N VAL A 631 -13.38 -14.10 14.16
CA VAL A 631 -12.61 -15.31 14.45
C VAL A 631 -13.58 -16.49 14.48
N ASN A 632 -13.52 -17.33 13.44
CA ASN A 632 -14.40 -18.49 13.31
C ASN A 632 -13.78 -19.78 13.88
N MET A 633 -12.45 -19.92 13.81
CA MET A 633 -11.71 -21.10 14.27
C MET A 633 -10.53 -20.66 15.16
N PRO A 634 -10.79 -20.32 16.43
CA PRO A 634 -9.74 -19.83 17.34
C PRO A 634 -8.62 -20.84 17.58
N GLU A 635 -8.92 -22.14 17.51
CA GLU A 635 -7.93 -23.21 17.66
C GLU A 635 -6.88 -23.21 16.53
N VAL A 636 -7.24 -22.75 15.34
CA VAL A 636 -6.31 -22.59 14.23
C VAL A 636 -5.35 -21.44 14.51
N LEU A 637 -5.87 -20.31 14.99
CA LEU A 637 -5.02 -19.16 15.36
C LEU A 637 -4.04 -19.52 16.47
N GLU A 638 -4.53 -20.16 17.53
CA GLU A 638 -3.71 -20.58 18.68
C GLU A 638 -2.57 -21.49 18.23
N LYS A 639 -2.86 -22.49 17.40
CA LYS A 639 -1.88 -23.42 16.85
C LYS A 639 -0.79 -22.67 16.03
N GLU A 640 -1.20 -21.76 15.14
CA GLU A 640 -0.26 -21.04 14.27
C GLU A 640 0.58 -20.02 15.04
N VAL A 641 0.03 -19.40 16.08
CA VAL A 641 0.76 -18.45 16.94
C VAL A 641 1.78 -19.16 17.82
N THR A 642 1.48 -20.37 18.28
CA THR A 642 2.39 -21.18 19.11
C THR A 642 3.41 -21.96 18.30
N SER A 643 3.24 -22.04 16.99
CA SER A 643 4.23 -22.63 16.07
C SER A 643 5.46 -21.78 15.97
N GLU A 644 6.64 -22.34 16.24
CA GLU A 644 7.94 -21.63 16.10
C GLU A 644 8.22 -21.15 14.68
N ALA A 645 7.50 -21.64 13.68
CA ALA A 645 7.74 -21.39 12.27
C ALA A 645 6.45 -21.15 11.46
N TYR A 646 5.62 -20.15 11.87
CA TYR A 646 4.54 -19.73 10.99
C TYR A 646 5.09 -19.36 9.61
N LYS A 647 4.63 -20.05 8.57
CA LYS A 647 4.95 -19.78 7.18
C LYS A 647 3.70 -19.41 6.41
N ASN A 648 3.74 -18.27 5.75
CA ASN A 648 2.63 -17.76 4.97
C ASN A 648 2.78 -18.21 3.51
N PHE A 649 1.87 -19.04 3.06
CA PHE A 649 1.85 -19.59 1.70
C PHE A 649 1.65 -18.49 0.62
N VAL A 650 0.87 -17.46 0.92
CA VAL A 650 0.62 -16.36 -0.02
C VAL A 650 1.92 -15.60 -0.30
N LEU A 651 2.73 -15.36 0.74
CA LEU A 651 4.03 -14.72 0.57
C LEU A 651 4.98 -15.59 -0.26
N GLU A 652 5.08 -16.88 0.04
CA GLU A 652 5.92 -17.82 -0.71
C GLU A 652 5.50 -17.89 -2.19
N ASN A 653 4.19 -17.91 -2.45
CA ASN A 653 3.66 -17.89 -3.82
C ASN A 653 3.98 -16.57 -4.55
N ASN A 654 3.87 -15.42 -3.87
CA ASN A 654 4.21 -14.13 -4.45
C ASN A 654 5.71 -14.03 -4.80
N GLU A 655 6.59 -14.58 -3.97
CA GLU A 655 8.03 -14.66 -4.27
C GLU A 655 8.31 -15.57 -5.49
N LYS A 656 7.63 -16.70 -5.57
CA LYS A 656 7.71 -17.59 -6.74
C LYS A 656 7.24 -16.90 -8.01
N ILE A 657 6.07 -16.27 -8.00
CA ILE A 657 5.54 -15.51 -9.15
C ILE A 657 6.54 -14.42 -9.57
N PHE A 658 7.16 -13.72 -8.61
CA PHE A 658 8.15 -12.69 -8.93
C PHE A 658 9.39 -13.27 -9.64
N LEU A 659 9.87 -14.43 -9.21
CA LEU A 659 10.98 -15.11 -9.89
C LEU A 659 10.58 -15.56 -11.30
N GLU A 660 9.38 -16.09 -11.48
CA GLU A 660 8.83 -16.44 -12.79
C GLU A 660 8.74 -15.22 -13.72
N GLN A 661 8.39 -14.02 -13.20
CA GLN A 661 8.40 -12.79 -14.01
C GLN A 661 9.82 -12.43 -14.50
N ILE A 662 10.85 -12.61 -13.66
CA ILE A 662 12.24 -12.39 -14.06
C ILE A 662 12.62 -13.35 -15.20
N GLU A 663 12.27 -14.62 -15.07
CA GLU A 663 12.56 -15.64 -16.10
C GLU A 663 11.83 -15.35 -17.44
N LEU A 664 10.56 -14.93 -17.37
CA LEU A 664 9.80 -14.52 -18.56
C LEU A 664 10.46 -13.33 -19.28
N PHE A 665 10.86 -12.30 -18.53
CA PHE A 665 11.57 -11.17 -19.14
C PHE A 665 12.95 -11.55 -19.68
N GLN A 666 13.65 -12.47 -19.02
CA GLN A 666 14.92 -12.99 -19.52
C GLN A 666 14.74 -13.71 -20.87
N LEU A 667 13.70 -14.53 -21.01
CA LEU A 667 13.37 -15.20 -22.26
C LEU A 667 12.95 -14.20 -23.35
N PHE A 668 12.06 -13.27 -22.99
CA PHE A 668 11.47 -12.34 -23.94
C PHE A 668 12.45 -11.29 -24.47
N PHE A 669 13.28 -10.70 -23.58
CA PHE A 669 14.26 -9.67 -23.96
C PHE A 669 15.62 -10.26 -24.33
N GLY A 670 16.02 -11.37 -23.69
CA GLY A 670 17.33 -11.99 -23.92
C GLY A 670 17.42 -12.72 -25.26
N ASN A 671 16.29 -13.22 -25.78
CA ASN A 671 16.28 -13.87 -27.10
C ASN A 671 16.04 -12.84 -28.23
N THR A 672 17.14 -12.40 -28.85
CA THR A 672 17.09 -11.44 -29.98
C THR A 672 16.76 -12.07 -31.32
N SER A 673 16.67 -13.40 -31.42
CA SER A 673 16.28 -14.08 -32.66
C SER A 673 14.77 -14.08 -32.92
N LEU A 674 13.96 -13.75 -31.92
CA LEU A 674 12.52 -13.67 -32.06
C LEU A 674 12.14 -12.45 -32.90
N ASP A 675 11.38 -12.70 -33.99
CA ASP A 675 10.75 -11.66 -34.77
C ASP A 675 9.45 -11.12 -34.11
N ASP A 676 8.82 -10.13 -34.73
CA ASP A 676 7.62 -9.50 -34.17
C ASP A 676 6.47 -10.48 -33.99
N GLU A 677 6.29 -11.41 -34.94
CA GLU A 677 5.24 -12.43 -34.88
C GLU A 677 5.46 -13.41 -33.73
N GLN A 678 6.67 -13.91 -33.60
CA GLN A 678 7.06 -14.82 -32.49
C GLN A 678 6.97 -14.14 -31.13
N ARG A 679 7.24 -12.83 -31.03
CA ARG A 679 7.05 -12.08 -29.79
C ARG A 679 5.59 -11.93 -29.42
N TRP A 680 4.72 -11.71 -30.40
CA TRP A 680 3.27 -11.70 -30.15
C TRP A 680 2.76 -13.09 -29.78
N GLU A 681 3.27 -14.16 -30.43
CA GLU A 681 2.96 -15.54 -30.05
C GLU A 681 3.40 -15.83 -28.60
N PHE A 682 4.60 -15.39 -28.19
CA PHE A 682 5.06 -15.48 -26.81
C PHE A 682 4.08 -14.80 -25.82
N ILE A 683 3.61 -13.60 -26.17
CA ILE A 683 2.66 -12.86 -25.34
C ILE A 683 1.32 -13.63 -25.25
N GLU A 684 0.79 -14.14 -26.34
CA GLU A 684 -0.44 -14.91 -26.36
C GLU A 684 -0.32 -16.22 -25.55
N ASP A 685 0.78 -16.95 -25.70
CA ASP A 685 1.08 -18.15 -24.90
C ASP A 685 1.08 -17.84 -23.40
N TYR A 686 1.69 -16.73 -23.00
CA TYR A 686 1.67 -16.30 -21.60
C TYR A 686 0.25 -16.01 -21.11
N PHE A 687 -0.55 -15.25 -21.88
CA PHE A 687 -1.93 -14.90 -21.50
C PHE A 687 -2.89 -16.09 -21.55
N THR A 688 -2.58 -17.12 -22.32
CA THR A 688 -3.34 -18.39 -22.35
C THR A 688 -2.84 -19.43 -21.35
N GLY A 689 -1.93 -19.02 -20.44
CA GLY A 689 -1.51 -19.78 -19.28
C GLY A 689 -0.41 -20.81 -19.52
N MET A 690 0.38 -20.65 -20.59
CA MET A 690 1.59 -21.45 -20.75
C MET A 690 2.56 -21.17 -19.59
N ASN A 691 2.97 -22.18 -18.86
CA ASN A 691 3.88 -22.00 -17.72
C ASN A 691 5.31 -21.72 -18.18
N VAL A 692 6.14 -21.19 -17.26
CA VAL A 692 7.51 -20.74 -17.56
C VAL A 692 8.38 -21.87 -18.10
N GLU A 693 8.23 -23.11 -17.65
CA GLU A 693 9.00 -24.24 -18.14
C GLU A 693 8.63 -24.63 -19.59
N GLU A 694 7.35 -24.52 -19.94
CA GLU A 694 6.88 -24.71 -21.33
C GLU A 694 7.38 -23.56 -22.21
N MET A 695 7.32 -22.32 -21.71
CA MET A 695 7.87 -21.14 -22.38
C MET A 695 9.37 -21.27 -22.65
N LYS A 696 10.14 -21.75 -21.68
CA LYS A 696 11.58 -22.03 -21.85
C LYS A 696 11.83 -23.05 -22.97
N LYS A 697 11.06 -24.15 -23.00
CA LYS A 697 11.21 -25.18 -24.05
C LYS A 697 10.92 -24.63 -25.45
N LYS A 698 9.93 -23.73 -25.58
CA LYS A 698 9.50 -23.19 -26.86
C LYS A 698 10.39 -22.03 -27.35
N TYR A 699 10.84 -21.17 -26.45
CA TYR A 699 11.45 -19.88 -26.78
C TYR A 699 12.91 -19.71 -26.33
N SER A 700 13.54 -20.71 -25.72
CA SER A 700 14.99 -20.64 -25.48
C SER A 700 15.71 -20.64 -26.82
N PRO A 701 16.76 -19.82 -26.99
CA PRO A 701 17.62 -19.93 -28.16
C PRO A 701 18.09 -21.38 -28.30
N LEU A 702 17.94 -21.95 -29.46
CA LEU A 702 18.55 -23.25 -29.77
C LEU A 702 20.06 -23.05 -29.61
N GLY A 703 20.67 -23.70 -28.60
CA GLY A 703 22.06 -23.62 -28.22
C GLY A 703 23.04 -24.05 -29.32
#